data_48dbc5f49bbbadf0aa2fd5b6321669b8
#
_entry.id   48dbc5f49bbbadf0aa2fd5b6321669b8
#
_cell.length_a   1.000
_cell.length_b   1.000
_cell.length_c   1.000
_cell.angle_alpha   90.00
_cell.angle_beta   90.00
_cell.angle_gamma   90.00
#
_symmetry.space_group_name_H-M   'P 1'
#
loop_
_entity.id
_entity.type
_entity.pdbx_description
1 polymer ?
#
loop_
_entity_poly.entity_id
_entity_poly.type
_entity_poly.pdbx_seq_one_letter_code
_entity_poly.pdbx_strand_id
1 'polypeptide(L)'
;MSYLKFEKALMTNLQDSLPKELLRTNRSGAYSCSTVVDCNTRKYHGLLVVPVPELDDENHVLLSSLDPTVIQHGASFNLGLHKYQGNNFSPQGHKYIREFDCGTVPTTLYRVGGVLLKKEVVFQHYEDRILIRYTLLEAHSKTTLQFRPFLAFRSVRQFTHENGAADRSYEVVDNGISTCMYAGYPSLFMQFSKKNEFHFEPYWYRGLEYPKEQERGYASNEDLYVPGFFEMNISKGESVVFAASTTECRTSSLKKLFEKEVESRSPRDNFFHCLVNAAHQFHNRTKNDERYILAGYPWFKCRARDQFIALPGLTLSIEEQDYFELVMKTAEKGLREFMEGKPLSVKIYEMEKPDVPLWCIWAIQQYAKEAGKERCRELYMNLIRDVVAYLAASRHPNLTLDENGLLYADAKGEAITWMNSTNNGHPVVPRSGYIVEFNALWYNALRFTAAMELESGNEERAKELEELAEKCKVSFVDTFLNEYGYLYDYVDGRMIDWSVRPNMVFAVALDYSPLDQKQKRSVLDVCTRELLTPKGLRSLSPKSGGYNPMYTGPQSQRDLAYHQGTAWPWLGGFYLEACLKLYKQTRLSFVERQLVGYEDEMFNHCLSTLPELFDGNPPFSGRGAISFAMNVAEVLRTLELLEKYKF
;
A
#
# COMPACT_ATOMS: atom_id res chain seq x y z
N MET A 1 -5.54 24.36 -13.83
CA MET A 1 -5.93 24.13 -12.43
C MET A 1 -5.14 22.91 -11.95
N SER A 2 -4.72 22.89 -10.70
CA SER A 2 -4.09 21.67 -10.15
C SER A 2 -5.13 20.55 -10.12
N TYR A 3 -4.72 19.30 -10.40
CA TYR A 3 -5.59 18.13 -10.47
C TYR A 3 -6.17 17.77 -9.10
N LEU A 4 -5.35 17.77 -8.04
CA LEU A 4 -5.76 17.46 -6.67
C LEU A 4 -5.81 18.72 -5.80
N LYS A 5 -6.79 19.59 -6.04
CA LYS A 5 -6.97 20.84 -5.30
C LYS A 5 -8.32 20.87 -4.59
N PHE A 6 -8.31 21.25 -3.32
CA PHE A 6 -9.49 21.37 -2.47
C PHE A 6 -9.60 22.77 -1.91
N GLU A 7 -10.75 23.37 -2.09
CA GLU A 7 -11.03 24.75 -1.70
C GLU A 7 -11.59 24.85 -0.29
N LYS A 8 -11.67 26.08 0.21
CA LYS A 8 -12.12 26.41 1.57
C LYS A 8 -13.39 25.68 2.00
N ALA A 9 -14.40 25.61 1.14
CA ALA A 9 -15.70 25.01 1.50
C ALA A 9 -15.54 23.55 1.97
N LEU A 10 -14.74 22.74 1.26
CA LEU A 10 -14.45 21.38 1.63
C LEU A 10 -13.54 21.31 2.87
N MET A 11 -12.48 22.13 2.90
CA MET A 11 -11.47 22.07 3.97
C MET A 11 -12.03 22.45 5.34
N THR A 12 -12.99 23.38 5.38
CA THR A 12 -13.64 23.81 6.62
C THR A 12 -14.77 22.92 7.09
N ASN A 13 -15.26 22.01 6.22
CA ASN A 13 -16.25 20.99 6.59
C ASN A 13 -15.54 19.70 7.04
N LEU A 14 -15.57 19.40 8.33
CA LEU A 14 -14.91 18.23 8.88
C LEU A 14 -15.51 16.90 8.42
N GLN A 15 -16.78 16.85 8.01
CA GLN A 15 -17.39 15.65 7.46
C GLN A 15 -16.76 15.26 6.11
N ASP A 16 -16.33 16.26 5.33
CA ASP A 16 -15.71 16.04 4.01
C ASP A 16 -14.18 15.95 4.08
N SER A 17 -13.53 16.68 5.00
CA SER A 17 -12.07 16.78 5.07
C SER A 17 -11.42 15.71 5.95
N LEU A 18 -12.02 15.29 7.08
CA LEU A 18 -11.46 14.25 7.95
C LEU A 18 -11.34 12.85 7.29
N PRO A 19 -12.24 12.44 6.38
CA PRO A 19 -12.06 11.18 5.68
C PRO A 19 -10.90 11.17 4.69
N LYS A 20 -10.35 12.34 4.30
CA LYS A 20 -9.27 12.46 3.32
C LYS A 20 -7.92 12.41 4.03
N GLU A 21 -7.19 11.33 3.78
CA GLU A 21 -5.87 11.08 4.36
C GLU A 21 -4.77 11.36 3.33
N LEU A 22 -3.56 11.61 3.78
CA LEU A 22 -2.40 11.81 2.92
C LEU A 22 -1.20 11.06 3.48
N LEU A 23 -0.62 10.20 2.66
CA LEU A 23 0.57 9.42 2.96
C LEU A 23 1.80 10.05 2.31
N ARG A 24 2.92 10.07 3.05
CA ARG A 24 4.27 10.39 2.57
C ARG A 24 5.23 9.37 3.10
N THR A 25 6.13 8.85 2.29
CA THR A 25 7.11 7.85 2.70
C THR A 25 8.53 8.33 2.41
N ASN A 26 9.50 7.80 3.16
CA ASN A 26 10.92 8.02 2.86
C ASN A 26 11.52 6.92 1.95
N ARG A 27 10.74 5.94 1.53
CA ARG A 27 11.18 4.76 0.77
C ARG A 27 12.22 3.89 1.52
N SER A 28 12.23 3.97 2.85
CA SER A 28 13.09 3.15 3.75
C SER A 28 12.35 2.65 4.98
N GLY A 29 11.01 2.59 4.91
CA GLY A 29 10.16 2.07 5.97
C GLY A 29 9.51 3.12 6.86
N ALA A 30 10.05 4.36 6.93
CA ALA A 30 9.40 5.44 7.65
C ALA A 30 8.33 6.15 6.80
N TYR A 31 7.33 6.72 7.48
CA TYR A 31 6.26 7.44 6.83
C TYR A 31 5.72 8.60 7.67
N SER A 32 4.98 9.48 7.02
CA SER A 32 4.10 10.48 7.63
C SER A 32 2.69 10.30 7.07
N CYS A 33 1.71 10.22 7.93
CA CYS A 33 0.32 10.11 7.54
C CYS A 33 -0.57 10.90 8.50
N SER A 34 -1.50 11.66 7.96
CA SER A 34 -2.55 12.36 8.69
C SER A 34 -3.69 12.71 7.73
N THR A 35 -4.74 13.35 8.23
CA THR A 35 -5.76 13.92 7.36
C THR A 35 -5.27 15.21 6.68
N VAL A 36 -5.96 15.64 5.61
CA VAL A 36 -5.61 16.88 4.88
C VAL A 36 -5.77 18.16 5.73
N VAL A 37 -6.41 18.05 6.90
CA VAL A 37 -6.55 19.14 7.90
C VAL A 37 -5.65 18.94 9.12
N ASP A 38 -4.65 18.05 9.02
CA ASP A 38 -3.69 17.70 10.08
C ASP A 38 -4.32 17.20 11.40
N CYS A 39 -5.52 16.63 11.36
CA CYS A 39 -6.17 15.98 12.49
C CYS A 39 -5.95 14.47 12.42
N ASN A 40 -5.26 13.90 13.40
CA ASN A 40 -5.03 12.46 13.45
C ASN A 40 -6.32 11.71 13.81
N THR A 41 -6.70 10.72 13.02
CA THR A 41 -7.92 9.93 13.19
C THR A 41 -7.65 8.44 13.43
N ARG A 42 -6.38 8.01 13.27
CA ARG A 42 -5.91 6.63 13.46
C ARG A 42 -4.71 6.58 14.38
N LYS A 43 -4.53 5.50 15.12
CA LYS A 43 -3.30 5.25 15.90
C LYS A 43 -2.03 5.19 15.05
N TYR A 44 -2.18 4.91 13.75
CA TYR A 44 -1.11 4.88 12.74
C TYR A 44 -0.72 6.26 12.22
N HIS A 45 -1.52 7.30 12.51
CA HIS A 45 -1.22 8.66 12.09
C HIS A 45 -0.08 9.24 12.93
N GLY A 46 0.77 9.99 12.27
CA GLY A 46 1.88 10.72 12.87
C GLY A 46 2.62 11.55 11.83
N LEU A 47 3.24 12.61 12.29
CA LEU A 47 4.07 13.47 11.44
C LEU A 47 5.42 12.82 11.14
N LEU A 48 6.00 12.10 12.14
CA LEU A 48 7.20 11.28 11.97
C LEU A 48 6.97 9.91 12.60
N VAL A 49 6.85 8.90 11.74
CA VAL A 49 6.66 7.50 12.11
C VAL A 49 7.79 6.69 11.50
N VAL A 50 8.59 6.04 12.35
CA VAL A 50 9.84 5.40 11.95
C VAL A 50 9.91 3.95 12.43
N PRO A 51 10.59 3.04 11.71
CA PRO A 51 10.95 1.74 12.24
C PRO A 51 12.00 1.91 13.38
N VAL A 52 11.84 1.15 14.45
CA VAL A 52 12.79 1.12 15.59
C VAL A 52 13.18 -0.35 15.84
N PRO A 53 14.06 -0.92 15.01
CA PRO A 53 14.42 -2.35 15.07
C PRO A 53 15.01 -2.79 16.42
N GLU A 54 15.52 -1.85 17.18
CA GLU A 54 16.06 -2.07 18.54
C GLU A 54 14.96 -2.45 19.56
N LEU A 55 13.71 -2.05 19.29
CA LEU A 55 12.57 -2.34 20.15
C LEU A 55 11.76 -3.54 19.66
N ASP A 56 11.34 -3.49 18.40
CA ASP A 56 10.55 -4.53 17.75
C ASP A 56 10.55 -4.35 16.23
N ASP A 57 9.76 -5.16 15.52
CA ASP A 57 9.64 -5.08 14.06
C ASP A 57 8.52 -4.13 13.59
N GLU A 58 7.98 -3.28 14.49
CA GLU A 58 6.91 -2.33 14.17
C GLU A 58 7.45 -0.92 13.90
N ASN A 59 6.60 -0.08 13.31
CA ASN A 59 6.86 1.34 13.24
C ASN A 59 6.41 2.03 14.54
N HIS A 60 7.07 3.14 14.87
CA HIS A 60 6.81 3.92 16.09
C HIS A 60 6.54 5.38 15.76
N VAL A 61 5.52 5.95 16.37
CA VAL A 61 5.21 7.38 16.26
C VAL A 61 6.09 8.13 17.25
N LEU A 62 7.05 8.90 16.75
CA LEU A 62 7.88 9.79 17.59
C LEU A 62 7.20 11.16 17.74
N LEU A 63 6.89 11.81 16.59
CA LEU A 63 6.19 13.08 16.53
C LEU A 63 4.80 12.86 15.94
N SER A 64 3.77 13.07 16.76
CA SER A 64 2.37 12.91 16.35
C SER A 64 1.92 14.07 15.46
N SER A 65 2.16 15.31 15.90
CA SER A 65 1.81 16.53 15.15
C SER A 65 2.68 17.72 15.53
N LEU A 66 2.60 18.80 14.77
CA LEU A 66 3.23 20.09 15.05
C LEU A 66 2.18 21.18 14.84
N ASP A 67 1.78 21.85 15.91
CA ASP A 67 0.77 22.90 15.86
C ASP A 67 1.41 24.29 15.68
N PRO A 68 1.24 24.93 14.52
CA PRO A 68 1.66 26.30 14.33
C PRO A 68 0.63 27.29 14.90
N THR A 69 1.12 28.38 15.49
CA THR A 69 0.30 29.51 15.93
C THR A 69 0.85 30.78 15.28
N VAL A 70 -0.04 31.56 14.69
CA VAL A 70 0.27 32.88 14.14
C VAL A 70 -0.10 33.94 15.18
N ILE A 71 0.83 34.83 15.52
CA ILE A 71 0.57 35.95 16.43
C ILE A 71 0.66 37.25 15.61
N GLN A 72 -0.44 38.03 15.66
CA GLN A 72 -0.59 39.31 14.99
C GLN A 72 -1.30 40.32 15.92
N HIS A 73 -0.71 41.49 16.10
CA HIS A 73 -1.28 42.54 16.95
C HIS A 73 -1.70 42.07 18.35
N GLY A 74 -0.95 41.14 18.95
CA GLY A 74 -1.24 40.56 20.25
C GLY A 74 -2.34 39.49 20.25
N ALA A 75 -2.98 39.20 19.12
CA ALA A 75 -3.92 38.10 18.96
C ALA A 75 -3.22 36.84 18.49
N SER A 76 -3.54 35.70 19.12
CA SER A 76 -2.99 34.39 18.80
C SER A 76 -3.99 33.54 18.02
N PHE A 77 -3.58 32.95 16.90
CA PHE A 77 -4.39 32.11 16.05
C PHE A 77 -3.70 30.74 15.92
N ASN A 78 -4.20 29.76 16.67
CA ASN A 78 -3.68 28.38 16.59
C ASN A 78 -4.26 27.67 15.34
N LEU A 79 -3.38 27.10 14.50
CA LEU A 79 -3.74 26.42 13.24
C LEU A 79 -3.85 24.91 13.41
N GLY A 80 -3.61 24.36 14.61
CA GLY A 80 -3.77 22.95 14.92
C GLY A 80 -5.23 22.49 14.93
N LEU A 81 -5.43 21.18 14.91
CA LEU A 81 -6.74 20.54 15.00
C LEU A 81 -6.62 19.17 15.66
N HIS A 82 -7.26 19.01 16.81
CA HIS A 82 -7.34 17.75 17.53
C HIS A 82 -8.78 17.43 17.90
N LYS A 83 -9.15 16.14 17.86
CA LYS A 83 -10.42 15.67 18.38
C LYS A 83 -10.23 15.20 19.82
N TYR A 84 -11.08 15.68 20.71
CA TYR A 84 -11.16 15.28 22.10
C TYR A 84 -12.49 14.56 22.39
N GLN A 85 -12.61 13.98 23.58
CA GLN A 85 -13.83 13.31 24.03
C GLN A 85 -15.07 14.20 23.88
N GLY A 86 -16.22 13.58 23.62
CA GLY A 86 -17.49 14.29 23.47
C GLY A 86 -17.66 15.02 22.13
N ASN A 87 -16.99 14.59 21.08
CA ASN A 87 -17.05 15.20 19.73
C ASN A 87 -16.56 16.68 19.72
N ASN A 88 -15.63 16.99 20.60
CA ASN A 88 -15.03 18.31 20.71
C ASN A 88 -13.76 18.40 19.86
N PHE A 89 -13.67 19.42 18.99
CA PHE A 89 -12.50 19.73 18.18
C PHE A 89 -11.85 21.02 18.68
N SER A 90 -10.60 20.92 19.15
CA SER A 90 -9.84 22.07 19.67
C SER A 90 -8.33 21.86 19.42
N PRO A 91 -7.59 22.90 19.00
CA PRO A 91 -8.11 24.15 18.42
C PRO A 91 -8.88 23.88 17.13
N GLN A 92 -9.35 24.94 16.44
CA GLN A 92 -10.14 24.81 15.22
C GLN A 92 -9.41 25.40 14.01
N GLY A 93 -8.14 25.06 13.85
CA GLY A 93 -7.26 25.61 12.81
C GLY A 93 -7.74 25.38 11.39
N HIS A 94 -8.52 24.33 11.13
CA HIS A 94 -9.13 24.05 9.82
C HIS A 94 -9.99 25.21 9.29
N LYS A 95 -10.58 26.03 10.15
CA LYS A 95 -11.38 27.19 9.77
C LYS A 95 -10.56 28.28 9.06
N TYR A 96 -9.25 28.29 9.24
CA TYR A 96 -8.34 29.24 8.63
C TYR A 96 -7.79 28.74 7.28
N ILE A 97 -8.01 27.48 6.93
CA ILE A 97 -7.55 26.93 5.65
C ILE A 97 -8.31 27.56 4.50
N ARG A 98 -7.56 28.14 3.57
CA ARG A 98 -8.08 28.73 2.33
C ARG A 98 -8.19 27.70 1.22
N GLU A 99 -7.14 26.90 1.08
CA GLU A 99 -7.07 25.82 0.10
C GLU A 99 -6.02 24.78 0.52
N PHE A 100 -6.16 23.59 -0.01
CA PHE A 100 -5.18 22.52 0.04
C PHE A 100 -4.91 22.04 -1.39
N ASP A 101 -3.64 21.95 -1.77
CA ASP A 101 -3.20 21.48 -3.09
C ASP A 101 -2.22 20.29 -2.90
N CYS A 102 -2.54 19.15 -3.50
CA CYS A 102 -1.70 17.95 -3.47
C CYS A 102 -0.98 17.70 -4.82
N GLY A 103 -0.53 18.77 -5.49
CA GLY A 103 0.23 18.69 -6.73
C GLY A 103 1.61 18.04 -6.57
N THR A 104 2.69 18.75 -6.89
CA THR A 104 4.06 18.22 -6.72
C THR A 104 4.40 18.03 -5.24
N VAL A 105 4.10 19.05 -4.42
CA VAL A 105 4.29 19.02 -2.96
C VAL A 105 2.99 19.39 -2.28
N PRO A 106 2.51 18.60 -1.31
CA PRO A 106 1.32 18.95 -0.55
C PRO A 106 1.46 20.30 0.14
N THR A 107 0.55 21.19 -0.18
CA THR A 107 0.58 22.60 0.19
C THR A 107 -0.74 23.03 0.83
N THR A 108 -0.68 23.65 2.00
CA THR A 108 -1.83 24.26 2.67
C THR A 108 -1.67 25.77 2.73
N LEU A 109 -2.69 26.52 2.34
CA LEU A 109 -2.76 27.98 2.52
C LEU A 109 -3.70 28.34 3.66
N TYR A 110 -3.18 29.08 4.64
CA TYR A 110 -3.96 29.62 5.76
C TYR A 110 -4.14 31.12 5.62
N ARG A 111 -5.36 31.61 5.78
CA ARG A 111 -5.63 33.05 5.89
C ARG A 111 -6.22 33.38 7.26
N VAL A 112 -5.47 34.14 8.03
CA VAL A 112 -5.79 34.44 9.44
C VAL A 112 -5.16 35.75 9.87
N GLY A 113 -5.91 36.59 10.62
CA GLY A 113 -5.37 37.84 11.20
C GLY A 113 -4.77 38.81 10.18
N GLY A 114 -5.24 38.82 8.93
CA GLY A 114 -4.66 39.65 7.84
C GLY A 114 -3.39 39.04 7.21
N VAL A 115 -3.02 37.84 7.60
CA VAL A 115 -1.82 37.11 7.12
C VAL A 115 -2.22 36.01 6.13
N LEU A 116 -1.40 35.76 5.14
CA LEU A 116 -1.44 34.57 4.27
C LEU A 116 -0.17 33.75 4.53
N LEU A 117 -0.33 32.56 5.14
CA LEU A 117 0.75 31.65 5.45
C LEU A 117 0.62 30.39 4.58
N LYS A 118 1.71 30.01 3.91
CA LYS A 118 1.84 28.78 3.13
C LYS A 118 2.62 27.73 3.91
N LYS A 119 2.09 26.51 4.00
CA LYS A 119 2.74 25.32 4.58
C LYS A 119 2.98 24.32 3.47
N GLU A 120 4.20 23.81 3.31
CA GLU A 120 4.59 22.78 2.35
C GLU A 120 5.31 21.65 3.09
N VAL A 121 5.03 20.38 2.76
CA VAL A 121 5.55 19.24 3.50
C VAL A 121 6.18 18.22 2.56
N VAL A 122 7.44 17.85 2.82
CA VAL A 122 8.13 16.75 2.13
C VAL A 122 8.75 15.80 3.15
N PHE A 123 8.76 14.51 2.85
CA PHE A 123 9.54 13.53 3.59
C PHE A 123 10.83 13.27 2.80
N GLN A 124 11.99 13.40 3.43
CA GLN A 124 13.27 13.21 2.75
C GLN A 124 13.45 11.74 2.34
N HIS A 125 13.86 11.49 1.10
CA HIS A 125 14.11 10.13 0.62
C HIS A 125 15.29 9.48 1.38
N TYR A 126 15.07 8.24 1.82
CA TYR A 126 16.06 7.37 2.48
C TYR A 126 16.59 7.88 3.83
N GLU A 127 15.97 8.91 4.39
CA GLU A 127 16.27 9.46 5.70
C GLU A 127 15.01 9.51 6.57
N ASP A 128 15.14 9.27 7.87
CA ASP A 128 14.05 9.39 8.82
C ASP A 128 13.86 10.86 9.21
N ARG A 129 13.52 11.68 8.21
CA ARG A 129 13.43 13.14 8.33
C ARG A 129 12.25 13.71 7.55
N ILE A 130 11.37 14.40 8.25
CA ILE A 130 10.32 15.21 7.63
C ILE A 130 10.74 16.68 7.62
N LEU A 131 10.47 17.37 6.51
CA LEU A 131 10.76 18.78 6.32
C LEU A 131 9.46 19.53 6.07
N ILE A 132 9.23 20.61 6.80
CA ILE A 132 8.04 21.47 6.64
C ILE A 132 8.52 22.89 6.41
N ARG A 133 8.15 23.47 5.27
CA ARG A 133 8.41 24.88 4.95
C ARG A 133 7.18 25.72 5.23
N TYR A 134 7.34 26.77 6.03
CA TYR A 134 6.35 27.83 6.23
C TYR A 134 6.84 29.10 5.56
N THR A 135 6.01 29.68 4.68
CA THR A 135 6.31 30.93 3.95
C THR A 135 5.22 31.95 4.22
N LEU A 136 5.62 33.12 4.74
CA LEU A 136 4.70 34.23 4.98
C LEU A 136 4.51 35.02 3.68
N LEU A 137 3.44 34.72 2.95
CA LEU A 137 3.16 35.33 1.63
C LEU A 137 2.65 36.78 1.74
N GLU A 138 1.76 37.01 2.72
CA GLU A 138 1.18 38.34 2.97
C GLU A 138 1.17 38.65 4.47
N ALA A 139 1.61 39.80 4.84
CA ALA A 139 1.48 40.39 6.16
C ALA A 139 1.60 41.92 6.06
N HIS A 140 0.90 42.62 6.95
CA HIS A 140 0.91 44.10 7.03
C HIS A 140 1.65 44.63 8.25
N SER A 141 2.08 43.74 9.14
CA SER A 141 2.82 44.07 10.36
C SER A 141 3.74 42.91 10.78
N LYS A 142 4.52 43.11 11.84
CA LYS A 142 5.38 42.08 12.45
C LYS A 142 4.52 40.87 12.81
N THR A 143 4.96 39.72 12.34
CA THR A 143 4.31 38.42 12.61
C THR A 143 5.25 37.55 13.42
N THR A 144 4.73 36.89 14.45
CA THR A 144 5.44 35.88 15.22
C THR A 144 4.80 34.53 14.94
N LEU A 145 5.63 33.51 14.74
CA LEU A 145 5.21 32.11 14.66
C LEU A 145 5.63 31.39 15.92
N GLN A 146 4.71 30.61 16.50
CA GLN A 146 5.02 29.61 17.51
C GLN A 146 4.73 28.23 16.96
N PHE A 147 5.51 27.22 17.38
CA PHE A 147 5.35 25.83 16.96
C PHE A 147 5.36 24.92 18.19
N ARG A 148 4.27 24.18 18.38
CA ARG A 148 4.09 23.27 19.53
C ARG A 148 4.11 21.83 19.06
N PRO A 149 5.17 21.04 19.37
CA PRO A 149 5.28 19.64 19.00
C PRO A 149 4.53 18.73 19.97
N PHE A 150 3.76 17.79 19.43
CA PHE A 150 3.05 16.75 20.20
C PHE A 150 3.80 15.42 20.05
N LEU A 151 4.39 14.93 21.13
CA LEU A 151 5.24 13.74 21.16
C LEU A 151 4.45 12.53 21.64
N ALA A 152 4.70 11.36 21.01
CA ALA A 152 4.07 10.11 21.35
C ALA A 152 5.06 9.04 21.85
N PHE A 153 6.17 8.79 21.13
CA PHE A 153 7.16 7.76 21.43
C PHE A 153 6.52 6.40 21.76
N ARG A 154 5.75 5.89 20.83
CA ARG A 154 5.00 4.64 21.00
C ARG A 154 4.93 3.83 19.71
N SER A 155 4.73 2.51 19.85
CA SER A 155 4.39 1.66 18.70
C SER A 155 3.08 2.12 18.05
N VAL A 156 2.96 1.96 16.72
CA VAL A 156 1.70 2.19 15.99
C VAL A 156 0.56 1.25 16.42
N ARG A 157 0.86 0.21 17.22
CA ARG A 157 -0.12 -0.76 17.73
C ARG A 157 -0.79 -0.32 19.04
N GLN A 158 -0.19 0.63 19.76
CA GLN A 158 -0.61 1.05 21.09
C GLN A 158 -0.86 2.54 21.15
N PHE A 159 -1.49 2.99 22.22
CA PHE A 159 -1.62 4.39 22.58
C PHE A 159 -0.78 4.71 23.81
N THR A 160 -0.32 5.96 23.92
CA THR A 160 0.37 6.49 25.08
C THR A 160 -0.62 7.19 26.01
N HIS A 161 -0.37 7.09 27.30
CA HIS A 161 -1.07 7.86 28.32
C HIS A 161 -0.05 8.53 29.26
N GLU A 162 -0.46 9.63 29.90
CA GLU A 162 0.39 10.30 30.88
C GLU A 162 0.94 9.33 31.91
N ASN A 163 2.26 9.31 32.07
CA ASN A 163 2.95 8.42 33.00
C ASN A 163 4.21 9.04 33.60
N GLY A 164 4.69 8.45 34.66
CA GLY A 164 5.88 8.91 35.38
C GLY A 164 7.21 8.40 34.82
N ALA A 165 7.18 7.48 33.82
CA ALA A 165 8.37 6.92 33.22
C ALA A 165 8.91 7.77 32.05
N ALA A 166 8.11 8.72 31.57
CA ALA A 166 8.52 9.61 30.48
C ALA A 166 9.63 10.54 30.94
N ASP A 167 10.77 10.47 30.26
CA ASP A 167 11.83 11.47 30.43
C ASP A 167 11.37 12.78 29.76
N ARG A 168 11.35 13.85 30.56
CA ARG A 168 10.91 15.18 30.14
C ARG A 168 12.06 16.10 29.82
N SER A 169 13.29 15.61 29.90
CA SER A 169 14.50 16.38 29.59
C SER A 169 14.64 16.64 28.10
N TYR A 170 15.39 17.65 27.78
CA TYR A 170 15.81 17.97 26.41
C TYR A 170 17.22 18.49 26.38
N GLU A 171 17.86 18.35 25.25
CA GLU A 171 19.17 18.95 24.97
C GLU A 171 19.00 20.07 23.94
N VAL A 172 19.73 21.17 24.14
CA VAL A 172 19.76 22.27 23.18
C VAL A 172 20.72 21.91 22.05
N VAL A 173 20.23 21.96 20.82
CA VAL A 173 21.00 21.75 19.61
C VAL A 173 20.96 22.99 18.70
N ASP A 174 21.68 22.98 17.59
CA ASP A 174 21.69 24.13 16.66
C ASP A 174 20.26 24.46 16.16
N ASN A 175 19.78 25.66 16.49
CA ASN A 175 18.43 26.17 16.20
C ASN A 175 17.29 25.19 16.55
N GLY A 176 17.39 24.49 17.68
CA GLY A 176 16.36 23.54 18.10
C GLY A 176 16.68 22.81 19.40
N ILE A 177 15.97 21.69 19.59
CA ILE A 177 16.17 20.75 20.70
C ILE A 177 16.21 19.31 20.22
N SER A 178 16.82 18.45 21.04
CA SER A 178 16.62 17.00 20.94
C SER A 178 16.01 16.46 22.23
N THR A 179 15.21 15.38 22.13
CA THR A 179 14.58 14.71 23.26
C THR A 179 14.36 13.23 22.98
N CYS A 180 14.34 12.41 24.04
CA CYS A 180 14.00 10.99 23.96
C CYS A 180 13.19 10.61 25.19
N MET A 181 11.89 10.31 25.03
CA MET A 181 10.99 10.09 26.16
C MET A 181 11.21 8.76 26.87
N TYR A 182 11.71 7.73 26.18
CA TYR A 182 11.87 6.38 26.75
C TYR A 182 13.15 5.73 26.24
N ALA A 183 13.78 4.94 27.10
CA ALA A 183 14.98 4.17 26.71
C ALA A 183 14.71 3.20 25.55
N GLY A 184 15.67 3.04 24.66
CA GLY A 184 15.58 2.20 23.47
C GLY A 184 15.05 2.91 22.23
N TYR A 185 14.46 4.10 22.37
CA TYR A 185 14.09 4.94 21.23
C TYR A 185 15.28 5.77 20.73
N PRO A 186 15.31 6.12 19.44
CA PRO A 186 16.23 7.13 18.93
C PRO A 186 15.85 8.52 19.50
N SER A 187 16.83 9.41 19.62
CA SER A 187 16.56 10.81 19.92
C SER A 187 15.80 11.47 18.77
N LEU A 188 14.81 12.27 19.10
CA LEU A 188 14.07 13.11 18.17
C LEU A 188 14.66 14.50 18.16
N PHE A 189 15.28 14.90 17.04
CA PHE A 189 15.80 16.24 16.78
C PHE A 189 14.70 17.08 16.13
N MET A 190 14.43 18.25 16.67
CA MET A 190 13.48 19.23 16.16
C MET A 190 14.22 20.55 15.96
N GLN A 191 14.50 20.89 14.70
CA GLN A 191 15.39 22.00 14.36
C GLN A 191 14.77 22.90 13.28
N PHE A 192 15.18 24.16 13.25
CA PHE A 192 14.72 25.15 12.28
C PHE A 192 15.87 25.74 11.46
N SER A 193 15.58 26.14 10.22
CA SER A 193 16.52 26.88 9.36
C SER A 193 16.80 28.31 9.80
N LYS A 194 16.16 28.74 10.86
CA LYS A 194 16.24 30.09 11.42
C LYS A 194 16.39 30.03 12.94
N LYS A 195 17.17 30.98 13.50
CA LYS A 195 17.28 31.12 14.95
C LYS A 195 15.89 31.33 15.58
N ASN A 196 15.65 30.61 16.64
CA ASN A 196 14.41 30.61 17.40
C ASN A 196 14.70 30.58 18.91
N GLU A 197 13.68 30.80 19.70
CA GLU A 197 13.70 30.63 21.15
C GLU A 197 12.81 29.44 21.52
N PHE A 198 13.32 28.53 22.33
CA PHE A 198 12.52 27.43 22.85
C PHE A 198 12.08 27.77 24.29
N HIS A 199 10.77 27.77 24.50
CA HIS A 199 10.14 27.98 25.80
C HIS A 199 9.73 26.62 26.36
N PHE A 200 10.38 26.21 27.45
CA PHE A 200 10.08 24.95 28.12
C PHE A 200 8.82 25.11 28.97
N GLU A 201 7.71 24.60 28.50
CA GLU A 201 6.39 24.58 29.12
C GLU A 201 5.79 23.17 29.04
N PRO A 202 6.29 22.18 29.82
CA PRO A 202 5.91 20.78 29.67
C PRO A 202 4.47 20.55 30.11
N TYR A 203 3.69 19.92 29.25
CA TYR A 203 2.30 19.62 29.52
C TYR A 203 1.84 18.33 28.84
N TRP A 204 0.95 17.55 29.47
CA TRP A 204 0.25 16.44 28.87
C TRP A 204 -1.12 16.88 28.37
N TYR A 205 -1.36 16.78 27.07
CA TYR A 205 -2.66 16.96 26.46
C TYR A 205 -3.40 15.62 26.54
N ARG A 206 -4.48 15.57 27.32
CA ARG A 206 -5.17 14.34 27.71
C ARG A 206 -6.44 14.14 26.89
N GLY A 207 -6.78 12.86 26.62
CA GLY A 207 -8.06 12.47 26.05
C GLY A 207 -8.24 12.83 24.58
N LEU A 208 -7.15 12.81 23.79
CA LEU A 208 -7.27 12.87 22.33
C LEU A 208 -7.99 11.62 21.84
N GLU A 209 -8.91 11.76 20.86
CA GLU A 209 -9.67 10.66 20.28
C GLU A 209 -9.33 10.38 18.83
N TYR A 210 -9.31 9.09 18.50
CA TYR A 210 -9.04 8.56 17.15
C TYR A 210 -10.29 7.86 16.62
N PRO A 211 -11.20 8.56 15.90
CA PRO A 211 -12.51 8.03 15.52
C PRO A 211 -12.43 6.79 14.63
N LYS A 212 -11.40 6.65 13.80
CA LYS A 212 -11.22 5.46 12.95
C LYS A 212 -10.88 4.20 13.76
N GLU A 213 -10.23 4.34 14.91
CA GLU A 213 -10.00 3.20 15.81
C GLU A 213 -11.30 2.83 16.55
N GLN A 214 -12.09 3.82 16.95
CA GLN A 214 -13.41 3.60 17.57
C GLN A 214 -14.36 2.87 16.61
N GLU A 215 -14.45 3.30 15.34
CA GLU A 215 -15.24 2.63 14.29
C GLU A 215 -14.85 1.15 14.11
N ARG A 216 -13.58 0.82 14.36
CA ARG A 216 -13.02 -0.53 14.25
C ARG A 216 -13.08 -1.35 15.54
N GLY A 217 -13.67 -0.79 16.62
CA GLY A 217 -13.85 -1.47 17.90
C GLY A 217 -12.56 -1.59 18.74
N TYR A 218 -11.59 -0.72 18.52
CA TYR A 218 -10.34 -0.66 19.29
C TYR A 218 -10.36 0.46 20.32
N ALA A 219 -9.39 0.42 21.26
CA ALA A 219 -9.05 1.58 22.08
C ALA A 219 -8.76 2.78 21.16
N SER A 220 -9.29 3.95 21.53
CA SER A 220 -9.28 5.13 20.67
C SER A 220 -8.82 6.41 21.34
N ASN A 221 -8.31 6.35 22.56
CA ASN A 221 -7.92 7.52 23.35
C ASN A 221 -6.42 7.51 23.62
N GLU A 222 -5.81 8.70 23.59
CA GLU A 222 -4.38 8.91 23.82
C GLU A 222 -4.14 10.21 24.59
N ASP A 223 -3.04 10.24 25.37
CA ASP A 223 -2.48 11.46 25.92
C ASP A 223 -1.15 11.73 25.24
N LEU A 224 -0.91 12.96 24.79
CA LEU A 224 0.33 13.35 24.11
C LEU A 224 1.11 14.35 24.96
N TYR A 225 2.42 14.15 25.03
CA TYR A 225 3.34 15.03 25.74
C TYR A 225 3.79 16.18 24.84
N VAL A 226 3.79 17.39 25.36
CA VAL A 226 4.31 18.60 24.71
C VAL A 226 5.38 19.20 25.64
N PRO A 227 6.65 19.28 25.21
CA PRO A 227 7.73 19.84 26.04
C PRO A 227 7.69 21.36 26.14
N GLY A 228 6.97 22.03 25.26
CA GLY A 228 6.90 23.48 25.17
C GLY A 228 6.65 23.94 23.74
N PHE A 229 7.18 25.10 23.38
CA PHE A 229 7.04 25.63 22.03
C PHE A 229 8.27 26.41 21.57
N PHE A 230 8.47 26.43 20.26
CA PHE A 230 9.46 27.29 19.61
C PHE A 230 8.81 28.59 19.18
N GLU A 231 9.52 29.71 19.32
CA GLU A 231 9.04 31.04 18.92
C GLU A 231 10.05 31.74 18.02
N MET A 232 9.56 32.40 16.97
CA MET A 232 10.35 33.21 16.06
C MET A 232 9.56 34.26 15.32
N ASN A 233 10.18 35.39 15.02
CA ASN A 233 9.60 36.39 14.13
C ASN A 233 9.80 36.00 12.67
N ILE A 234 8.83 36.31 11.83
CA ILE A 234 8.89 36.10 10.37
C ILE A 234 8.40 37.34 9.63
N SER A 235 9.06 37.67 8.52
CA SER A 235 8.71 38.82 7.66
C SER A 235 8.01 38.36 6.39
N LYS A 236 7.23 39.26 5.79
CA LYS A 236 6.61 39.01 4.47
C LYS A 236 7.64 38.58 3.43
N GLY A 237 7.36 37.52 2.70
CA GLY A 237 8.27 36.90 1.72
C GLY A 237 9.31 35.96 2.31
N GLU A 238 9.44 35.92 3.64
CA GLU A 238 10.40 35.03 4.30
C GLU A 238 9.84 33.61 4.43
N SER A 239 10.72 32.62 4.37
CA SER A 239 10.42 31.22 4.65
C SER A 239 11.30 30.66 5.76
N VAL A 240 10.74 29.76 6.54
CA VAL A 240 11.43 28.94 7.54
C VAL A 240 11.15 27.46 7.28
N VAL A 241 12.17 26.63 7.41
CA VAL A 241 12.05 25.17 7.29
C VAL A 241 12.22 24.55 8.67
N PHE A 242 11.25 23.77 9.10
CA PHE A 242 11.29 22.88 10.26
C PHE A 242 11.74 21.50 9.80
N ALA A 243 12.62 20.86 10.58
CA ALA A 243 13.01 19.48 10.42
C ALA A 243 12.74 18.70 11.70
N ALA A 244 12.02 17.57 11.59
CA ALA A 244 11.98 16.55 12.63
C ALA A 244 12.68 15.29 12.11
N SER A 245 13.64 14.76 12.88
CA SER A 245 14.55 13.71 12.42
C SER A 245 15.07 12.86 13.57
N THR A 246 15.47 11.62 13.27
CA THR A 246 16.22 10.76 14.20
C THR A 246 17.72 11.07 14.23
N THR A 247 18.18 11.99 13.39
CA THR A 247 19.58 12.45 13.33
C THR A 247 19.64 13.97 13.31
N GLU A 248 20.67 14.55 13.94
CA GLU A 248 20.88 15.99 13.92
C GLU A 248 21.12 16.53 12.51
N CYS A 249 20.54 17.69 12.21
CA CYS A 249 20.66 18.37 10.93
C CYS A 249 21.59 19.58 11.01
N ARG A 250 22.34 19.82 9.94
CA ARG A 250 23.00 21.10 9.76
C ARG A 250 21.96 22.16 9.34
N THR A 251 21.52 23.02 10.25
CA THR A 251 20.39 23.92 10.08
C THR A 251 20.55 24.91 8.92
N SER A 252 21.78 25.36 8.64
CA SER A 252 22.09 26.23 7.49
C SER A 252 21.82 25.59 6.13
N SER A 253 21.71 24.25 6.04
CA SER A 253 21.44 23.52 4.81
C SER A 253 19.97 23.16 4.59
N LEU A 254 19.11 23.34 5.61
CA LEU A 254 17.72 22.86 5.56
C LEU A 254 16.90 23.44 4.40
N LYS A 255 17.08 24.73 4.07
CA LYS A 255 16.38 25.32 2.91
C LYS A 255 16.81 24.68 1.60
N LYS A 256 18.12 24.50 1.39
CA LYS A 256 18.64 23.83 0.19
C LYS A 256 18.21 22.36 0.12
N LEU A 257 18.19 21.69 1.26
CA LEU A 257 17.71 20.31 1.34
C LEU A 257 16.24 20.19 0.96
N PHE A 258 15.39 21.11 1.45
CA PHE A 258 13.99 21.16 1.09
C PHE A 258 13.80 21.36 -0.42
N GLU A 259 14.51 22.32 -1.05
CA GLU A 259 14.45 22.54 -2.50
C GLU A 259 14.86 21.30 -3.30
N LYS A 260 15.95 20.65 -2.91
CA LYS A 260 16.40 19.41 -3.55
C LYS A 260 15.33 18.31 -3.50
N GLU A 261 14.65 18.17 -2.36
CA GLU A 261 13.56 17.20 -2.23
C GLU A 261 12.35 17.57 -3.10
N VAL A 262 12.01 18.85 -3.22
CA VAL A 262 10.96 19.33 -4.13
C VAL A 262 11.29 19.01 -5.59
N GLU A 263 12.53 19.29 -6.02
CA GLU A 263 13.01 19.03 -7.39
C GLU A 263 12.96 17.53 -7.75
N SER A 264 13.10 16.65 -6.75
CA SER A 264 13.03 15.20 -6.95
C SER A 264 11.59 14.63 -7.05
N ARG A 265 10.55 15.47 -6.88
CA ARG A 265 9.15 15.03 -6.85
C ARG A 265 8.50 15.14 -8.22
N SER A 266 7.80 14.09 -8.63
CA SER A 266 6.94 14.11 -9.81
C SER A 266 5.59 14.77 -9.48
N PRO A 267 5.01 15.56 -10.41
CA PRO A 267 3.70 16.15 -10.21
C PRO A 267 2.58 15.10 -10.18
N ARG A 268 1.48 15.39 -9.47
CA ARG A 268 0.22 14.64 -9.47
C ARG A 268 -0.82 15.42 -10.26
N ASP A 269 -0.63 15.54 -11.55
CA ASP A 269 -1.43 16.40 -12.43
C ASP A 269 -2.48 15.65 -13.26
N ASN A 270 -2.49 14.32 -13.16
CA ASN A 270 -3.47 13.42 -13.75
C ASN A 270 -3.54 12.08 -13.02
N PHE A 271 -4.48 11.23 -13.40
CA PHE A 271 -4.70 9.92 -12.79
C PHE A 271 -3.46 9.02 -12.84
N PHE A 272 -2.81 8.90 -14.01
CA PHE A 272 -1.62 8.09 -14.17
C PHE A 272 -0.47 8.56 -13.27
N HIS A 273 -0.18 9.86 -13.24
CA HIS A 273 0.89 10.42 -12.39
C HIS A 273 0.58 10.28 -10.89
N CYS A 274 -0.70 10.29 -10.48
CA CYS A 274 -1.09 9.93 -9.12
C CYS A 274 -0.68 8.50 -8.78
N LEU A 275 -0.99 7.54 -9.65
CA LEU A 275 -0.65 6.13 -9.46
C LEU A 275 0.87 5.88 -9.50
N VAL A 276 1.63 6.58 -10.36
CA VAL A 276 3.11 6.53 -10.38
C VAL A 276 3.68 7.01 -9.04
N ASN A 277 3.17 8.12 -8.50
CA ASN A 277 3.57 8.58 -7.16
C ASN A 277 3.23 7.55 -6.06
N ALA A 278 2.05 6.90 -6.16
CA ALA A 278 1.67 5.83 -5.24
C ALA A 278 2.60 4.61 -5.38
N ALA A 279 2.95 4.21 -6.60
CA ALA A 279 3.89 3.11 -6.86
C ALA A 279 5.23 3.33 -6.14
N HIS A 280 5.80 4.51 -6.28
CA HIS A 280 7.04 4.88 -5.62
C HIS A 280 6.97 4.85 -4.08
N GLN A 281 5.79 4.99 -3.47
CA GLN A 281 5.64 4.89 -2.01
C GLN A 281 5.83 3.47 -1.50
N PHE A 282 5.55 2.44 -2.32
CA PHE A 282 5.75 1.04 -1.95
C PHE A 282 7.19 0.56 -2.15
N HIS A 283 7.99 1.28 -2.95
CA HIS A 283 9.40 0.98 -3.10
C HIS A 283 10.12 1.19 -1.78
N ASN A 284 10.85 0.19 -1.32
CA ASN A 284 11.56 0.23 -0.05
C ASN A 284 13.02 -0.20 -0.23
N ARG A 285 13.93 0.61 0.32
CA ARG A 285 15.37 0.37 0.33
C ARG A 285 15.88 0.29 1.75
N THR A 286 16.53 -0.82 2.10
CA THR A 286 17.22 -0.94 3.39
C THR A 286 18.60 -0.30 3.37
N LYS A 287 19.20 -0.15 4.56
CA LYS A 287 20.59 0.31 4.71
C LYS A 287 21.61 -0.63 4.02
N ASN A 288 21.28 -1.92 3.90
CA ASN A 288 22.10 -2.93 3.22
C ASN A 288 21.87 -2.99 1.70
N ASP A 289 21.18 -2.00 1.14
CA ASP A 289 20.86 -1.90 -0.27
C ASP A 289 19.92 -2.98 -0.82
N GLU A 290 19.24 -3.73 0.04
CA GLU A 290 18.17 -4.64 -0.36
C GLU A 290 16.94 -3.83 -0.78
N ARG A 291 16.21 -4.35 -1.79
CA ARG A 291 15.01 -3.71 -2.33
C ARG A 291 13.79 -4.59 -2.10
N TYR A 292 12.71 -3.95 -1.71
CA TYR A 292 11.44 -4.60 -1.42
C TYR A 292 10.27 -3.80 -2.00
N ILE A 293 9.14 -4.48 -2.21
CA ILE A 293 7.84 -3.85 -2.38
C ILE A 293 7.04 -4.09 -1.10
N LEU A 294 6.65 -3.03 -0.41
CA LEU A 294 5.74 -3.13 0.73
C LEU A 294 4.33 -3.40 0.24
N ALA A 295 3.61 -4.31 0.90
CA ALA A 295 2.27 -4.72 0.47
C ALA A 295 1.23 -3.60 0.65
N GLY A 296 1.42 -2.70 1.64
CA GLY A 296 0.50 -1.59 1.85
C GLY A 296 0.72 -0.82 3.15
N TYR A 297 0.20 0.37 3.20
CA TYR A 297 0.29 1.28 4.33
C TYR A 297 -1.05 1.40 5.07
N PRO A 298 -1.03 1.56 6.40
CA PRO A 298 0.16 1.80 7.24
C PRO A 298 0.67 0.56 7.98
N TRP A 299 0.12 -0.65 7.79
CA TRP A 299 0.42 -1.81 8.64
C TRP A 299 0.99 -3.03 7.94
N PHE A 300 0.99 -3.07 6.61
CA PHE A 300 1.57 -4.20 5.89
C PHE A 300 3.08 -4.04 5.72
N LYS A 301 3.77 -5.18 5.77
CA LYS A 301 5.20 -5.34 5.48
C LYS A 301 5.40 -5.83 4.04
N CYS A 302 6.62 -6.21 3.69
CA CYS A 302 6.86 -6.95 2.46
C CYS A 302 6.37 -8.39 2.63
N ARG A 303 5.35 -8.79 1.85
CA ARG A 303 4.84 -10.16 1.75
C ARG A 303 5.17 -10.71 0.38
N ALA A 304 5.66 -11.95 0.33
CA ALA A 304 6.17 -12.54 -0.92
C ALA A 304 5.14 -12.56 -2.06
N ARG A 305 3.91 -13.04 -1.79
CA ARG A 305 2.81 -13.05 -2.78
C ARG A 305 2.50 -11.65 -3.29
N ASP A 306 2.26 -10.72 -2.37
CA ASP A 306 1.89 -9.33 -2.69
C ASP A 306 2.99 -8.65 -3.52
N GLN A 307 4.26 -8.89 -3.16
CA GLN A 307 5.40 -8.36 -3.89
C GLN A 307 5.46 -8.90 -5.31
N PHE A 308 5.37 -10.22 -5.53
CA PHE A 308 5.45 -10.78 -6.89
C PHE A 308 4.28 -10.37 -7.77
N ILE A 309 3.05 -10.26 -7.22
CA ILE A 309 1.89 -9.78 -7.96
C ILE A 309 2.03 -8.29 -8.30
N ALA A 310 2.48 -7.48 -7.34
CA ALA A 310 2.54 -6.03 -7.52
C ALA A 310 3.77 -5.58 -8.34
N LEU A 311 4.85 -6.33 -8.32
CA LEU A 311 6.14 -5.93 -8.90
C LEU A 311 6.06 -5.51 -10.37
N PRO A 312 5.40 -6.25 -11.30
CA PRO A 312 5.31 -5.82 -12.68
C PRO A 312 4.63 -4.45 -12.85
N GLY A 313 3.48 -4.25 -12.22
CA GLY A 313 2.73 -3.00 -12.35
C GLY A 313 3.41 -1.80 -11.67
N LEU A 314 4.14 -2.02 -10.56
CA LEU A 314 4.83 -0.96 -9.83
C LEU A 314 6.21 -0.62 -10.40
N THR A 315 6.67 -1.32 -11.42
CA THR A 315 7.99 -1.10 -12.02
C THR A 315 7.94 -1.09 -13.55
N LEU A 316 7.57 -2.20 -14.18
CA LEU A 316 7.56 -2.32 -15.64
C LEU A 316 6.56 -1.35 -16.28
N SER A 317 5.34 -1.24 -15.75
CA SER A 317 4.31 -0.35 -16.28
C SER A 317 4.58 1.16 -16.07
N ILE A 318 5.68 1.49 -15.39
CA ILE A 318 6.16 2.86 -15.20
C ILE A 318 7.59 3.05 -15.70
N GLU A 319 8.07 2.13 -16.56
CA GLU A 319 9.37 2.16 -17.22
C GLU A 319 10.59 2.07 -16.26
N GLU A 320 10.39 1.47 -15.07
CA GLU A 320 11.45 1.28 -14.05
C GLU A 320 11.98 -0.17 -14.03
N GLN A 321 12.41 -0.68 -15.15
CA GLN A 321 12.92 -2.03 -15.33
C GLN A 321 14.10 -2.36 -14.39
N ASP A 322 15.03 -1.41 -14.20
CA ASP A 322 16.18 -1.61 -13.29
C ASP A 322 15.73 -1.85 -11.84
N TYR A 323 14.64 -1.20 -11.42
CA TYR A 323 14.11 -1.40 -10.07
C TYR A 323 13.47 -2.78 -9.92
N PHE A 324 12.82 -3.31 -10.98
CA PHE A 324 12.36 -4.70 -11.02
C PHE A 324 13.51 -5.67 -10.75
N GLU A 325 14.65 -5.53 -11.46
CA GLU A 325 15.81 -6.41 -11.32
C GLU A 325 16.40 -6.35 -9.90
N LEU A 326 16.46 -5.16 -9.29
CA LEU A 326 16.94 -4.97 -7.92
C LEU A 326 16.03 -5.65 -6.86
N VAL A 327 14.72 -5.55 -7.02
CA VAL A 327 13.77 -6.24 -6.14
C VAL A 327 13.85 -7.75 -6.32
N MET A 328 13.90 -8.22 -7.57
CA MET A 328 14.02 -9.64 -7.89
C MET A 328 15.31 -10.25 -7.32
N LYS A 329 16.43 -9.54 -7.34
CA LYS A 329 17.67 -9.99 -6.71
C LYS A 329 17.50 -10.32 -5.21
N THR A 330 16.76 -9.47 -4.49
CA THR A 330 16.45 -9.69 -3.06
C THR A 330 15.46 -10.85 -2.88
N ALA A 331 14.41 -10.87 -3.72
CA ALA A 331 13.35 -11.87 -3.66
C ALA A 331 13.86 -13.28 -4.03
N GLU A 332 14.68 -13.40 -5.07
CA GLU A 332 15.33 -14.65 -5.48
C GLU A 332 16.16 -15.24 -4.36
N LYS A 333 16.96 -14.41 -3.66
CA LYS A 333 17.75 -14.86 -2.51
C LYS A 333 16.85 -15.52 -1.46
N GLY A 334 15.76 -14.87 -1.05
CA GLY A 334 14.83 -15.41 -0.07
C GLY A 334 14.12 -16.69 -0.56
N LEU A 335 13.70 -16.71 -1.82
CA LEU A 335 13.03 -17.87 -2.39
C LEU A 335 13.96 -19.09 -2.48
N ARG A 336 15.25 -18.90 -2.84
CA ARG A 336 16.26 -19.96 -2.84
C ARG A 336 16.54 -20.47 -1.43
N GLU A 337 16.72 -19.58 -0.46
CA GLU A 337 16.89 -19.95 0.94
C GLU A 337 15.71 -20.81 1.43
N PHE A 338 14.47 -20.43 1.11
CA PHE A 338 13.28 -21.22 1.43
C PHE A 338 13.29 -22.59 0.76
N MET A 339 13.54 -22.68 -0.56
CA MET A 339 13.56 -23.95 -1.29
C MET A 339 14.66 -24.90 -0.82
N GLU A 340 15.73 -24.38 -0.26
CA GLU A 340 16.85 -25.13 0.34
C GLU A 340 16.62 -25.47 1.81
N GLY A 341 15.50 -25.05 2.42
CA GLY A 341 15.20 -25.25 3.84
C GLY A 341 16.09 -24.44 4.79
N LYS A 342 16.66 -23.32 4.32
CA LYS A 342 17.50 -22.42 5.10
C LYS A 342 16.65 -21.33 5.78
N PRO A 343 17.10 -20.78 6.91
CA PRO A 343 16.50 -19.57 7.47
C PRO A 343 16.60 -18.40 6.49
N LEU A 344 15.54 -17.60 6.39
CA LEU A 344 15.53 -16.43 5.52
C LEU A 344 16.46 -15.34 6.07
N SER A 345 17.38 -14.87 5.25
CA SER A 345 18.25 -13.72 5.56
C SER A 345 17.65 -12.38 5.14
N VAL A 346 16.53 -12.40 4.41
CA VAL A 346 15.80 -11.23 3.90
C VAL A 346 14.48 -11.04 4.65
N LYS A 347 14.02 -9.79 4.76
CA LYS A 347 12.76 -9.46 5.45
C LYS A 347 11.55 -9.53 4.51
N ILE A 348 11.30 -10.71 3.95
CA ILE A 348 10.11 -11.02 3.14
C ILE A 348 9.28 -12.05 3.90
N TYR A 349 8.06 -11.68 4.28
CA TYR A 349 7.15 -12.54 5.03
C TYR A 349 6.35 -13.44 4.09
N GLU A 350 5.86 -14.55 4.63
CA GLU A 350 4.97 -15.49 3.92
C GLU A 350 5.62 -16.10 2.66
N MET A 351 6.95 -16.30 2.65
CA MET A 351 7.68 -16.93 1.54
C MET A 351 7.28 -18.40 1.37
N GLU A 352 6.82 -19.03 2.46
CA GLU A 352 6.39 -20.43 2.52
C GLU A 352 5.00 -20.68 1.92
N LYS A 353 4.27 -19.66 1.51
CA LYS A 353 2.94 -19.87 0.94
C LYS A 353 3.01 -20.57 -0.42
N PRO A 354 2.10 -21.55 -0.69
CA PRO A 354 2.23 -22.46 -1.83
C PRO A 354 2.24 -21.81 -3.21
N ASP A 355 1.54 -20.70 -3.36
CA ASP A 355 1.43 -19.97 -4.63
C ASP A 355 2.59 -19.00 -4.90
N VAL A 356 3.45 -18.74 -3.91
CA VAL A 356 4.57 -17.79 -4.03
C VAL A 356 5.54 -18.17 -5.17
N PRO A 357 6.02 -19.43 -5.30
CA PRO A 357 6.87 -19.81 -6.41
C PRO A 357 6.20 -19.64 -7.78
N LEU A 358 4.89 -19.86 -7.86
CA LEU A 358 4.11 -19.71 -9.09
C LEU A 358 3.97 -18.22 -9.50
N TRP A 359 3.71 -17.33 -8.53
CA TRP A 359 3.68 -15.89 -8.76
C TRP A 359 5.06 -15.32 -9.13
N CYS A 360 6.14 -15.91 -8.58
CA CYS A 360 7.51 -15.56 -9.00
C CYS A 360 7.70 -15.80 -10.53
N ILE A 361 7.29 -16.97 -11.02
CA ILE A 361 7.38 -17.28 -12.47
C ILE A 361 6.51 -16.33 -13.27
N TRP A 362 5.28 -16.02 -12.81
CA TRP A 362 4.41 -15.07 -13.48
C TRP A 362 5.05 -13.66 -13.58
N ALA A 363 5.65 -13.17 -12.48
CA ALA A 363 6.36 -11.89 -12.48
C ALA A 363 7.51 -11.87 -13.49
N ILE A 364 8.31 -12.94 -13.54
CA ILE A 364 9.40 -13.11 -14.52
C ILE A 364 8.84 -13.16 -15.95
N GLN A 365 7.69 -13.80 -16.16
CA GLN A 365 7.02 -13.82 -17.46
C GLN A 365 6.60 -12.42 -17.92
N GLN A 366 6.11 -11.56 -17.00
CA GLN A 366 5.83 -10.17 -17.35
C GLN A 366 7.12 -9.41 -17.72
N TYR A 367 8.21 -9.64 -16.94
CA TYR A 367 9.51 -9.07 -17.26
C TYR A 367 10.00 -9.49 -18.67
N ALA A 368 9.82 -10.76 -19.05
CA ALA A 368 10.22 -11.25 -20.38
C ALA A 368 9.47 -10.54 -21.53
N LYS A 369 8.26 -10.06 -21.31
CA LYS A 369 7.49 -9.30 -22.30
C LYS A 369 8.04 -7.89 -22.53
N GLU A 370 8.51 -7.23 -21.47
CA GLU A 370 8.98 -5.85 -21.52
C GLU A 370 10.48 -5.75 -21.83
N ALA A 371 11.32 -6.56 -21.16
CA ALA A 371 12.77 -6.54 -21.31
C ALA A 371 13.29 -7.45 -22.44
N GLY A 372 12.41 -8.28 -23.01
CA GLY A 372 12.77 -9.28 -24.00
C GLY A 372 13.24 -10.61 -23.40
N LYS A 373 13.00 -11.69 -24.15
CA LYS A 373 13.26 -13.05 -23.69
C LYS A 373 14.75 -13.35 -23.50
N GLU A 374 15.63 -12.75 -24.29
CA GLU A 374 17.09 -12.95 -24.17
C GLU A 374 17.58 -12.44 -22.81
N ARG A 375 17.24 -11.20 -22.45
CA ARG A 375 17.59 -10.62 -21.14
C ARG A 375 16.98 -11.41 -19.98
N CYS A 376 15.75 -11.86 -20.13
CA CYS A 376 15.08 -12.71 -19.15
C CYS A 376 15.82 -14.04 -18.94
N ARG A 377 16.29 -14.70 -20.02
CA ARG A 377 17.08 -15.94 -19.92
C ARG A 377 18.40 -15.72 -19.19
N GLU A 378 19.13 -14.66 -19.55
CA GLU A 378 20.39 -14.32 -18.88
C GLU A 378 20.23 -14.23 -17.36
N LEU A 379 19.17 -13.56 -16.91
CA LEU A 379 18.98 -13.27 -15.49
C LEU A 379 18.26 -14.37 -14.73
N TYR A 380 17.21 -14.96 -15.30
CA TYR A 380 16.24 -15.74 -14.53
C TYR A 380 16.07 -17.19 -14.97
N MET A 381 16.73 -17.66 -16.05
CA MET A 381 16.50 -19.02 -16.54
C MET A 381 16.80 -20.10 -15.49
N ASN A 382 17.86 -19.92 -14.71
CA ASN A 382 18.21 -20.86 -13.64
C ASN A 382 17.15 -20.87 -12.54
N LEU A 383 16.64 -19.70 -12.13
CA LEU A 383 15.59 -19.59 -11.14
C LEU A 383 14.30 -20.28 -11.63
N ILE A 384 13.89 -20.02 -12.89
CA ILE A 384 12.72 -20.66 -13.49
C ILE A 384 12.85 -22.19 -13.45
N ARG A 385 13.99 -22.74 -13.86
CA ARG A 385 14.28 -24.18 -13.83
C ARG A 385 14.19 -24.75 -12.43
N ASP A 386 14.82 -24.08 -11.46
CA ASP A 386 14.87 -24.53 -10.07
C ASP A 386 13.48 -24.53 -9.42
N VAL A 387 12.68 -23.50 -9.67
CA VAL A 387 11.30 -23.41 -9.17
C VAL A 387 10.41 -24.51 -9.76
N VAL A 388 10.44 -24.71 -11.08
CA VAL A 388 9.63 -25.75 -11.73
C VAL A 388 10.08 -27.15 -11.27
N ALA A 389 11.39 -27.40 -11.16
CA ALA A 389 11.91 -28.66 -10.66
C ALA A 389 11.53 -28.90 -9.19
N TYR A 390 11.57 -27.86 -8.35
CA TYR A 390 11.18 -27.92 -6.96
C TYR A 390 9.71 -28.33 -6.78
N LEU A 391 8.80 -27.72 -7.57
CA LEU A 391 7.37 -28.03 -7.56
C LEU A 391 7.07 -29.42 -8.16
N ALA A 392 7.68 -29.74 -9.31
CA ALA A 392 7.52 -31.05 -9.95
C ALA A 392 8.01 -32.21 -9.09
N ALA A 393 9.03 -32.00 -8.27
CA ALA A 393 9.52 -32.98 -7.32
C ALA A 393 8.75 -33.03 -5.99
N SER A 394 7.63 -32.29 -5.88
CA SER A 394 6.80 -32.22 -4.67
C SER A 394 7.59 -31.86 -3.39
N ARG A 395 8.56 -30.95 -3.50
CA ARG A 395 9.40 -30.55 -2.37
C ARG A 395 8.77 -29.48 -1.49
N HIS A 396 7.75 -28.79 -1.99
CA HIS A 396 7.06 -27.78 -1.18
C HIS A 396 6.25 -28.45 -0.06
N PRO A 397 6.30 -27.94 1.20
CA PRO A 397 5.64 -28.60 2.33
C PRO A 397 4.12 -28.78 2.21
N ASN A 398 3.47 -27.97 1.38
CA ASN A 398 2.03 -28.01 1.18
C ASN A 398 1.60 -28.39 -0.24
N LEU A 399 2.52 -28.65 -1.19
CA LEU A 399 2.18 -29.00 -2.57
C LEU A 399 2.72 -30.36 -2.96
N THR A 400 1.88 -31.15 -3.59
CA THR A 400 2.24 -32.42 -4.23
C THR A 400 1.80 -32.38 -5.68
N LEU A 401 2.70 -32.76 -6.61
CA LEU A 401 2.33 -33.00 -8.00
C LEU A 401 1.74 -34.40 -8.12
N ASP A 402 0.47 -34.48 -8.45
CA ASP A 402 -0.23 -35.76 -8.60
C ASP A 402 -0.03 -36.36 -10.00
N GLU A 403 -0.32 -37.66 -10.14
CA GLU A 403 -0.19 -38.39 -11.40
C GLU A 403 -1.02 -37.78 -12.55
N ASN A 404 -2.10 -37.06 -12.23
CA ASN A 404 -2.91 -36.36 -13.23
C ASN A 404 -2.28 -35.05 -13.74
N GLY A 405 -1.11 -34.65 -13.22
CA GLY A 405 -0.39 -33.43 -13.59
C GLY A 405 -0.85 -32.16 -12.88
N LEU A 406 -1.81 -32.25 -11.96
CA LEU A 406 -2.25 -31.12 -11.13
C LEU A 406 -1.47 -31.06 -9.82
N LEU A 407 -1.35 -29.85 -9.28
CA LEU A 407 -0.83 -29.62 -7.92
C LEU A 407 -1.97 -29.76 -6.92
N TYR A 408 -1.79 -30.70 -6.00
CA TYR A 408 -2.63 -30.88 -4.82
C TYR A 408 -2.05 -30.05 -3.66
N ALA A 409 -2.86 -29.24 -3.01
CA ALA A 409 -2.47 -28.38 -1.90
C ALA A 409 -3.06 -28.90 -0.59
N ASP A 410 -2.21 -29.35 0.32
CA ASP A 410 -2.61 -29.74 1.68
C ASP A 410 -2.53 -28.52 2.60
N ALA A 411 -3.68 -27.97 2.96
CA ALA A 411 -3.79 -26.79 3.81
C ALA A 411 -3.48 -27.06 5.29
N LYS A 412 -3.54 -28.31 5.74
CA LYS A 412 -3.30 -28.70 7.16
C LYS A 412 -4.11 -27.86 8.16
N GLY A 413 -5.28 -27.37 7.75
CA GLY A 413 -6.15 -26.52 8.57
C GLY A 413 -5.77 -25.04 8.59
N GLU A 414 -4.78 -24.62 7.80
CA GLU A 414 -4.32 -23.22 7.68
C GLU A 414 -4.91 -22.51 6.47
N ALA A 415 -4.86 -21.18 6.48
CA ALA A 415 -5.17 -20.33 5.33
C ALA A 415 -3.93 -20.20 4.44
N ILE A 416 -3.91 -20.94 3.33
CA ILE A 416 -2.72 -21.05 2.45
C ILE A 416 -2.80 -20.23 1.17
N THR A 417 -3.96 -19.63 0.88
CA THR A 417 -4.18 -18.83 -0.34
C THR A 417 -4.22 -17.33 -0.01
N TRP A 418 -4.44 -16.49 -1.02
CA TRP A 418 -4.68 -15.05 -0.81
C TRP A 418 -5.94 -14.79 0.02
N MET A 419 -6.91 -15.72 0.03
CA MET A 419 -8.09 -15.68 0.91
C MET A 419 -7.72 -16.18 2.32
N ASN A 420 -6.88 -15.40 3.01
CA ASN A 420 -6.20 -15.80 4.23
C ASN A 420 -6.81 -15.27 5.54
N SER A 421 -8.04 -14.75 5.50
CA SER A 421 -8.72 -14.30 6.71
C SER A 421 -9.00 -15.48 7.66
N THR A 422 -8.75 -15.26 8.95
CA THR A 422 -9.04 -16.22 10.00
C THR A 422 -9.95 -15.61 11.07
N ASN A 423 -10.84 -16.43 11.63
CA ASN A 423 -11.66 -16.06 12.77
C ASN A 423 -11.47 -17.12 13.87
N ASN A 424 -11.10 -16.69 15.08
CA ASN A 424 -10.76 -17.57 16.20
C ASN A 424 -9.72 -18.66 15.83
N GLY A 425 -8.73 -18.30 15.01
CA GLY A 425 -7.67 -19.20 14.57
C GLY A 425 -8.04 -20.16 13.43
N HIS A 426 -9.27 -20.11 12.92
CA HIS A 426 -9.72 -20.96 11.80
C HIS A 426 -9.87 -20.12 10.52
N PRO A 427 -9.49 -20.65 9.34
CA PRO A 427 -9.74 -20.01 8.06
C PRO A 427 -11.24 -19.73 7.86
N VAL A 428 -11.57 -18.49 7.47
CA VAL A 428 -12.96 -18.11 7.10
C VAL A 428 -13.33 -18.75 5.76
N VAL A 429 -12.34 -18.87 4.87
CA VAL A 429 -12.47 -19.55 3.58
C VAL A 429 -11.45 -20.71 3.55
N PRO A 430 -11.81 -21.88 4.12
CA PRO A 430 -10.92 -23.03 4.07
C PRO A 430 -10.82 -23.55 2.64
N ARG A 431 -9.60 -23.71 2.14
CA ARG A 431 -9.33 -24.19 0.78
C ARG A 431 -8.18 -25.20 0.82
N SER A 432 -8.43 -26.40 0.31
CA SER A 432 -7.48 -27.52 0.26
C SER A 432 -7.74 -28.34 -1.00
N GLY A 433 -6.84 -29.21 -1.37
CA GLY A 433 -6.98 -30.05 -2.55
C GLY A 433 -6.48 -29.39 -3.83
N TYR A 434 -7.16 -29.63 -4.94
CA TYR A 434 -6.88 -28.94 -6.18
C TYR A 434 -7.49 -27.55 -6.13
N ILE A 435 -6.67 -26.50 -6.06
CA ILE A 435 -7.08 -25.10 -5.99
C ILE A 435 -6.97 -24.50 -7.39
N VAL A 436 -8.02 -23.82 -7.85
CA VAL A 436 -8.18 -23.43 -9.25
C VAL A 436 -7.07 -22.48 -9.73
N GLU A 437 -6.76 -21.42 -8.97
CA GLU A 437 -5.70 -20.49 -9.38
C GLU A 437 -4.29 -21.09 -9.27
N PHE A 438 -4.03 -22.00 -8.33
CA PHE A 438 -2.74 -22.66 -8.25
C PHE A 438 -2.48 -23.51 -9.49
N ASN A 439 -3.50 -24.22 -9.98
CA ASN A 439 -3.36 -25.07 -11.15
C ASN A 439 -3.40 -24.26 -12.46
N ALA A 440 -4.09 -23.12 -12.49
CA ALA A 440 -3.98 -22.19 -13.65
C ALA A 440 -2.57 -21.59 -13.75
N LEU A 441 -2.00 -21.15 -12.63
CA LEU A 441 -0.61 -20.64 -12.57
C LEU A 441 0.41 -21.73 -12.87
N TRP A 442 0.19 -22.96 -12.41
CA TRP A 442 1.06 -24.10 -12.69
C TRP A 442 1.11 -24.42 -14.18
N TYR A 443 -0.06 -24.53 -14.82
CA TYR A 443 -0.13 -24.71 -16.27
C TYR A 443 0.61 -23.60 -17.03
N ASN A 444 0.38 -22.34 -16.64
CA ASN A 444 1.08 -21.20 -17.23
C ASN A 444 2.59 -21.29 -17.01
N ALA A 445 3.05 -21.68 -15.82
CA ALA A 445 4.47 -21.84 -15.51
C ALA A 445 5.12 -22.92 -16.35
N LEU A 446 4.49 -24.08 -16.53
CA LEU A 446 4.97 -25.16 -17.38
C LEU A 446 5.14 -24.71 -18.84
N ARG A 447 4.11 -24.06 -19.40
CA ARG A 447 4.12 -23.59 -20.78
C ARG A 447 5.15 -22.47 -21.03
N PHE A 448 5.25 -21.54 -20.09
CA PHE A 448 6.26 -20.49 -20.17
C PHE A 448 7.68 -21.06 -20.10
N THR A 449 7.92 -21.99 -19.16
CA THR A 449 9.23 -22.63 -19.02
C THR A 449 9.59 -23.44 -20.25
N ALA A 450 8.64 -24.19 -20.82
CA ALA A 450 8.85 -24.93 -22.07
C ALA A 450 9.25 -24.01 -23.23
N ALA A 451 8.56 -22.87 -23.38
CA ALA A 451 8.92 -21.87 -24.40
C ALA A 451 10.33 -21.30 -24.21
N MET A 452 10.74 -21.03 -22.98
CA MET A 452 12.08 -20.52 -22.64
C MET A 452 13.16 -21.59 -22.85
N GLU A 453 12.89 -22.87 -22.56
CA GLU A 453 13.80 -24.00 -22.84
C GLU A 453 14.01 -24.21 -24.36
N LEU A 454 12.93 -24.14 -25.14
CA LEU A 454 13.01 -24.24 -26.58
C LEU A 454 13.90 -23.15 -27.19
N GLU A 455 13.73 -21.91 -26.73
CA GLU A 455 14.57 -20.77 -27.16
C GLU A 455 16.02 -20.87 -26.67
N SER A 456 16.26 -21.67 -25.63
CA SER A 456 17.60 -21.98 -25.12
C SER A 456 18.25 -23.16 -25.87
N GLY A 457 17.55 -23.75 -26.83
CA GLY A 457 18.01 -24.93 -27.58
C GLY A 457 17.88 -26.27 -26.85
N ASN A 458 17.12 -26.30 -25.75
CA ASN A 458 16.90 -27.50 -24.94
C ASN A 458 15.57 -28.17 -25.31
N GLU A 459 15.50 -28.72 -26.51
CA GLU A 459 14.29 -29.28 -27.12
C GLU A 459 13.72 -30.46 -26.32
N GLU A 460 14.59 -31.32 -25.76
CA GLU A 460 14.18 -32.49 -24.99
C GLU A 460 13.42 -32.04 -23.72
N ARG A 461 13.98 -31.10 -22.95
CA ARG A 461 13.33 -30.56 -21.77
C ARG A 461 12.05 -29.79 -22.07
N ALA A 462 12.05 -29.03 -23.17
CA ALA A 462 10.84 -28.32 -23.62
C ALA A 462 9.71 -29.33 -23.92
N LYS A 463 10.01 -30.44 -24.56
CA LYS A 463 9.03 -31.51 -24.87
C LYS A 463 8.48 -32.17 -23.60
N GLU A 464 9.35 -32.53 -22.65
CA GLU A 464 8.90 -33.08 -21.36
C GLU A 464 7.91 -32.14 -20.62
N LEU A 465 8.21 -30.84 -20.60
CA LEU A 465 7.35 -29.83 -19.98
C LEU A 465 6.02 -29.65 -20.72
N GLU A 466 6.02 -29.70 -22.05
CA GLU A 466 4.81 -29.67 -22.87
C GLU A 466 3.92 -30.91 -22.63
N GLU A 467 4.50 -32.09 -22.54
CA GLU A 467 3.76 -33.32 -22.22
C GLU A 467 3.10 -33.24 -20.84
N LEU A 468 3.80 -32.72 -19.83
CA LEU A 468 3.24 -32.47 -18.50
C LEU A 468 2.16 -31.40 -18.54
N ALA A 469 2.37 -30.31 -19.31
CA ALA A 469 1.40 -29.25 -19.45
C ALA A 469 0.12 -29.74 -20.14
N GLU A 470 0.20 -30.58 -21.18
CA GLU A 470 -1.01 -31.12 -21.83
C GLU A 470 -1.79 -32.04 -20.88
N LYS A 471 -1.08 -32.86 -20.08
CA LYS A 471 -1.72 -33.66 -19.03
C LYS A 471 -2.41 -32.78 -17.99
N CYS A 472 -1.75 -31.74 -17.51
CA CYS A 472 -2.31 -30.74 -16.59
C CYS A 472 -3.57 -30.09 -17.19
N LYS A 473 -3.55 -29.70 -18.46
CA LYS A 473 -4.67 -29.04 -19.15
C LYS A 473 -5.92 -29.93 -19.21
N VAL A 474 -5.76 -31.20 -19.61
CA VAL A 474 -6.89 -32.16 -19.66
C VAL A 474 -7.48 -32.32 -18.28
N SER A 475 -6.64 -32.59 -17.30
CA SER A 475 -7.10 -32.77 -15.90
C SER A 475 -7.70 -31.51 -15.30
N PHE A 476 -7.19 -30.32 -15.68
CA PHE A 476 -7.73 -29.04 -15.24
C PHE A 476 -9.19 -28.87 -15.70
N VAL A 477 -9.47 -29.10 -16.97
CA VAL A 477 -10.82 -28.96 -17.52
C VAL A 477 -11.76 -29.97 -16.89
N ASP A 478 -11.32 -31.25 -16.76
CA ASP A 478 -12.13 -32.33 -16.17
C ASP A 478 -12.43 -32.09 -14.67
N THR A 479 -11.47 -31.46 -13.95
CA THR A 479 -11.61 -31.22 -12.51
C THR A 479 -12.44 -29.99 -12.18
N PHE A 480 -12.24 -28.89 -12.92
CA PHE A 480 -12.76 -27.59 -12.51
C PHE A 480 -13.97 -27.11 -13.31
N LEU A 481 -14.06 -27.43 -14.62
CA LEU A 481 -15.14 -26.91 -15.46
C LEU A 481 -16.44 -27.65 -15.20
N ASN A 482 -17.44 -26.91 -14.71
CA ASN A 482 -18.75 -27.48 -14.45
C ASN A 482 -19.76 -27.31 -15.60
N GLU A 483 -20.91 -27.96 -15.50
CA GLU A 483 -21.99 -27.92 -16.48
C GLU A 483 -22.60 -26.53 -16.70
N TYR A 484 -22.41 -25.59 -15.73
CA TYR A 484 -22.88 -24.20 -15.83
C TYR A 484 -21.87 -23.26 -16.50
N GLY A 485 -20.72 -23.80 -16.92
CA GLY A 485 -19.72 -23.09 -17.68
C GLY A 485 -18.83 -22.13 -16.89
N TYR A 486 -18.65 -22.39 -15.58
CA TYR A 486 -17.68 -21.74 -14.73
C TYR A 486 -16.80 -22.77 -14.02
N LEU A 487 -15.78 -22.31 -13.26
CA LEU A 487 -14.84 -23.20 -12.60
C LEU A 487 -15.14 -23.31 -11.11
N TYR A 488 -15.11 -24.53 -10.57
CA TYR A 488 -15.11 -24.74 -9.14
C TYR A 488 -13.91 -24.01 -8.49
N ASP A 489 -14.09 -23.50 -7.27
CA ASP A 489 -13.05 -22.76 -6.58
C ASP A 489 -11.93 -23.71 -6.09
N TYR A 490 -12.31 -24.85 -5.54
CA TYR A 490 -11.39 -25.96 -5.25
C TYR A 490 -12.13 -27.31 -5.27
N VAL A 491 -11.36 -28.39 -5.42
CA VAL A 491 -11.85 -29.79 -5.38
C VAL A 491 -10.92 -30.60 -4.48
N ASP A 492 -11.47 -31.19 -3.42
CA ASP A 492 -10.74 -32.04 -2.48
C ASP A 492 -11.50 -33.38 -2.29
N GLY A 493 -11.16 -34.36 -3.09
CA GLY A 493 -11.83 -35.64 -3.14
C GLY A 493 -13.32 -35.45 -3.52
N ARG A 494 -14.23 -35.71 -2.56
CA ARG A 494 -15.66 -35.51 -2.74
C ARG A 494 -16.17 -34.11 -2.39
N MET A 495 -15.32 -33.31 -1.78
CA MET A 495 -15.64 -31.93 -1.45
C MET A 495 -15.38 -31.05 -2.69
N ILE A 496 -16.43 -30.42 -3.19
CA ILE A 496 -16.38 -29.53 -4.35
C ILE A 496 -16.95 -28.17 -3.94
N ASP A 497 -16.18 -27.11 -4.05
CA ASP A 497 -16.70 -25.77 -3.79
C ASP A 497 -17.33 -25.16 -5.05
N TRP A 498 -18.65 -25.08 -5.02
CA TRP A 498 -19.49 -24.49 -6.06
C TRP A 498 -19.61 -22.97 -5.99
N SER A 499 -18.99 -22.35 -5.00
CA SER A 499 -19.06 -20.91 -4.81
C SER A 499 -18.51 -20.19 -6.04
N VAL A 500 -19.26 -19.21 -6.55
CA VAL A 500 -18.74 -18.35 -7.62
C VAL A 500 -17.81 -17.34 -6.99
N ARG A 501 -16.50 -17.55 -7.17
CA ARG A 501 -15.40 -16.74 -6.68
C ARG A 501 -14.51 -16.22 -7.81
N PRO A 502 -13.78 -15.11 -7.61
CA PRO A 502 -12.98 -14.49 -8.68
C PRO A 502 -11.76 -15.31 -9.10
N ASN A 503 -11.36 -16.32 -8.33
CA ASN A 503 -10.12 -17.08 -8.55
C ASN A 503 -10.06 -17.76 -9.94
N MET A 504 -11.21 -18.07 -10.52
CA MET A 504 -11.30 -18.61 -11.88
C MET A 504 -10.85 -17.63 -12.98
N VAL A 505 -10.75 -16.32 -12.67
CA VAL A 505 -10.33 -15.32 -13.66
C VAL A 505 -8.90 -15.55 -14.12
N PHE A 506 -8.03 -16.09 -13.27
CA PHE A 506 -6.65 -16.37 -13.63
C PHE A 506 -6.54 -17.40 -14.77
N ALA A 507 -7.39 -18.41 -14.78
CA ALA A 507 -7.41 -19.38 -15.87
C ALA A 507 -7.78 -18.74 -17.22
N VAL A 508 -8.41 -17.57 -17.23
CA VAL A 508 -8.76 -16.81 -18.45
C VAL A 508 -7.70 -15.77 -18.79
N ALA A 509 -7.17 -15.07 -17.80
CA ALA A 509 -6.30 -13.90 -17.95
C ALA A 509 -4.84 -14.26 -18.27
N LEU A 510 -4.32 -15.37 -17.72
CA LEU A 510 -2.93 -15.80 -17.94
C LEU A 510 -2.61 -16.01 -19.42
N ASP A 511 -1.36 -15.80 -19.80
CA ASP A 511 -0.93 -15.91 -21.20
C ASP A 511 -1.10 -17.32 -21.76
N TYR A 512 -0.74 -18.32 -20.96
CA TYR A 512 -1.03 -19.71 -21.24
C TYR A 512 -2.21 -20.17 -20.37
N SER A 513 -3.32 -20.43 -21.01
CA SER A 513 -4.57 -20.84 -20.38
C SER A 513 -4.90 -22.29 -20.70
N PRO A 514 -5.33 -23.09 -19.73
CA PRO A 514 -5.80 -24.44 -19.98
C PRO A 514 -7.16 -24.51 -20.67
N LEU A 515 -7.88 -23.39 -20.78
CA LEU A 515 -9.21 -23.29 -21.34
C LEU A 515 -9.19 -22.93 -22.83
N ASP A 516 -10.14 -23.47 -23.61
CA ASP A 516 -10.40 -23.03 -24.97
C ASP A 516 -11.13 -21.67 -25.02
N GLN A 517 -11.30 -21.10 -26.20
CA GLN A 517 -11.94 -19.78 -26.39
C GLN A 517 -13.41 -19.73 -25.93
N LYS A 518 -14.16 -20.82 -26.09
CA LYS A 518 -15.56 -20.92 -25.68
C LYS A 518 -15.66 -21.00 -24.16
N GLN A 519 -14.81 -21.81 -23.55
CA GLN A 519 -14.73 -21.97 -22.10
C GLN A 519 -14.31 -20.66 -21.43
N LYS A 520 -13.28 -19.97 -21.94
CA LYS A 520 -12.83 -18.64 -21.46
C LYS A 520 -13.97 -17.63 -21.46
N ARG A 521 -14.76 -17.56 -22.55
CA ARG A 521 -15.89 -16.64 -22.63
C ARG A 521 -16.96 -16.97 -21.59
N SER A 522 -17.28 -18.25 -21.44
CA SER A 522 -18.28 -18.70 -20.45
C SER A 522 -17.88 -18.34 -19.03
N VAL A 523 -16.62 -18.60 -18.63
CA VAL A 523 -16.09 -18.25 -17.31
C VAL A 523 -16.11 -16.74 -17.09
N LEU A 524 -15.65 -15.96 -18.08
CA LEU A 524 -15.61 -14.50 -18.00
C LEU A 524 -17.03 -13.89 -17.89
N ASP A 525 -18.01 -14.45 -18.60
CA ASP A 525 -19.40 -14.02 -18.53
C ASP A 525 -20.01 -14.25 -17.14
N VAL A 526 -19.65 -15.35 -16.46
CA VAL A 526 -20.06 -15.58 -15.06
C VAL A 526 -19.40 -14.57 -14.13
N CYS A 527 -18.08 -14.31 -14.28
CA CYS A 527 -17.38 -13.26 -13.52
C CYS A 527 -18.08 -11.90 -13.70
N THR A 528 -18.41 -11.54 -14.93
CA THR A 528 -19.06 -10.26 -15.24
C THR A 528 -20.42 -10.14 -14.57
N ARG A 529 -21.24 -11.18 -14.69
CA ARG A 529 -22.62 -11.16 -14.19
C ARG A 529 -22.70 -11.18 -12.67
N GLU A 530 -21.79 -11.87 -11.99
CA GLU A 530 -21.93 -12.15 -10.57
C GLU A 530 -20.91 -11.41 -9.67
N LEU A 531 -19.74 -11.08 -10.19
CA LEU A 531 -18.65 -10.56 -9.38
C LEU A 531 -18.27 -9.11 -9.69
N LEU A 532 -18.52 -8.64 -10.92
CA LEU A 532 -18.06 -7.30 -11.32
C LEU A 532 -18.75 -6.19 -10.53
N THR A 533 -17.95 -5.25 -10.06
CA THR A 533 -18.37 -3.99 -9.46
C THR A 533 -17.61 -2.82 -10.11
N PRO A 534 -18.00 -1.56 -9.87
CA PRO A 534 -17.22 -0.41 -10.30
C PRO A 534 -15.81 -0.32 -9.64
N LYS A 535 -15.55 -1.15 -8.61
CA LYS A 535 -14.32 -1.11 -7.80
C LYS A 535 -13.57 -2.45 -7.82
N GLY A 536 -13.71 -3.24 -8.87
CA GLY A 536 -13.06 -4.54 -9.03
C GLY A 536 -14.02 -5.72 -8.90
N LEU A 537 -13.48 -6.92 -8.65
CA LEU A 537 -14.29 -8.12 -8.50
C LEU A 537 -14.62 -8.41 -7.03
N ARG A 538 -15.86 -8.80 -6.77
CA ARG A 538 -16.25 -9.36 -5.47
C ARG A 538 -15.53 -10.66 -5.19
N SER A 539 -15.13 -10.87 -3.96
CA SER A 539 -14.51 -12.11 -3.49
C SER A 539 -15.50 -13.31 -3.39
N LEU A 540 -16.80 -13.04 -3.44
CA LEU A 540 -17.87 -14.03 -3.44
C LEU A 540 -19.11 -13.46 -4.13
N SER A 541 -19.82 -14.29 -4.90
CA SER A 541 -21.09 -13.91 -5.52
C SER A 541 -22.17 -13.60 -4.47
N PRO A 542 -23.01 -12.57 -4.70
CA PRO A 542 -24.17 -12.28 -3.85
C PRO A 542 -25.18 -13.42 -3.75
N LYS A 543 -25.13 -14.38 -4.65
CA LYS A 543 -26.01 -15.57 -4.65
C LYS A 543 -25.49 -16.72 -3.79
N SER A 544 -24.24 -16.64 -3.34
CA SER A 544 -23.61 -17.68 -2.53
C SER A 544 -23.98 -17.53 -1.06
N GLY A 545 -24.12 -18.66 -0.37
CA GLY A 545 -24.26 -18.67 1.09
C GLY A 545 -23.04 -18.03 1.76
N GLY A 546 -23.25 -17.30 2.84
CA GLY A 546 -22.16 -16.60 3.56
C GLY A 546 -21.73 -15.28 2.93
N TYR A 547 -22.42 -14.76 1.90
CA TYR A 547 -22.14 -13.46 1.33
C TYR A 547 -22.22 -12.34 2.38
N ASN A 548 -21.10 -11.66 2.59
CA ASN A 548 -20.92 -10.59 3.58
C ASN A 548 -20.08 -9.47 2.96
N PRO A 549 -20.70 -8.51 2.27
CA PRO A 549 -19.99 -7.54 1.45
C PRO A 549 -19.46 -6.31 2.18
N MET A 550 -19.80 -6.12 3.47
CA MET A 550 -19.48 -4.89 4.20
C MET A 550 -18.32 -5.11 5.19
N TYR A 551 -17.20 -4.47 4.93
CA TYR A 551 -16.00 -4.58 5.78
C TYR A 551 -15.99 -3.50 6.86
N THR A 552 -16.82 -3.67 7.89
CA THR A 552 -17.05 -2.70 8.95
C THR A 552 -17.11 -3.34 10.34
N GLY A 553 -17.05 -2.52 11.39
CA GLY A 553 -17.19 -2.96 12.77
C GLY A 553 -15.92 -3.56 13.40
N PRO A 554 -16.06 -4.31 14.49
CA PRO A 554 -14.96 -4.97 15.20
C PRO A 554 -14.19 -5.98 14.34
N GLN A 555 -12.97 -6.36 14.77
CA GLN A 555 -12.06 -7.26 14.04
C GLN A 555 -12.76 -8.55 13.58
N SER A 556 -13.48 -9.22 14.49
CA SER A 556 -14.16 -10.49 14.16
C SER A 556 -15.21 -10.36 13.04
N GLN A 557 -15.92 -9.24 12.99
CA GLN A 557 -16.90 -8.97 11.91
C GLN A 557 -16.19 -8.68 10.59
N ARG A 558 -15.12 -7.91 10.63
CA ARG A 558 -14.31 -7.64 9.43
C ARG A 558 -13.64 -8.89 8.89
N ASP A 559 -13.10 -9.76 9.74
CA ASP A 559 -12.48 -11.02 9.33
C ASP A 559 -13.48 -11.92 8.59
N LEU A 560 -14.72 -11.97 9.05
CA LEU A 560 -15.80 -12.71 8.39
C LEU A 560 -16.24 -12.10 7.05
N ALA A 561 -16.00 -10.82 6.80
CA ALA A 561 -16.34 -10.13 5.56
C ALA A 561 -15.21 -10.13 4.53
N TYR A 562 -13.97 -10.23 4.99
CA TYR A 562 -12.77 -9.88 4.22
C TYR A 562 -12.65 -10.56 2.85
N HIS A 563 -13.03 -11.84 2.75
CA HIS A 563 -13.06 -12.61 1.49
C HIS A 563 -14.44 -13.20 1.18
N GLN A 564 -15.51 -12.61 1.71
CA GLN A 564 -16.86 -13.14 1.59
C GLN A 564 -17.83 -12.16 0.89
N GLY A 565 -17.32 -11.38 -0.05
CA GLY A 565 -18.14 -10.49 -0.86
C GLY A 565 -17.60 -9.08 -1.07
N THR A 566 -16.55 -8.69 -0.35
CA THR A 566 -15.79 -7.44 -0.59
C THR A 566 -15.20 -7.41 -2.00
N ALA A 567 -15.04 -6.22 -2.57
CA ALA A 567 -14.50 -6.03 -3.92
C ALA A 567 -12.99 -5.68 -3.88
N TRP A 568 -12.24 -6.27 -4.81
CA TRP A 568 -10.80 -6.17 -4.88
C TRP A 568 -10.34 -5.66 -6.25
N PRO A 569 -9.73 -4.47 -6.33
CA PRO A 569 -9.26 -3.88 -7.58
C PRO A 569 -8.21 -4.72 -8.32
N TRP A 570 -7.28 -5.38 -7.62
CA TRP A 570 -6.24 -6.16 -8.26
C TRP A 570 -6.81 -7.35 -9.08
N LEU A 571 -7.86 -7.98 -8.60
CA LEU A 571 -8.60 -8.99 -9.37
C LEU A 571 -9.32 -8.38 -10.57
N GLY A 572 -9.76 -7.11 -10.42
CA GLY A 572 -10.31 -6.32 -11.52
C GLY A 572 -9.30 -6.12 -12.65
N GLY A 573 -8.01 -5.93 -12.34
CA GLY A 573 -6.93 -5.84 -13.33
C GLY A 573 -6.84 -7.10 -14.19
N PHE A 574 -6.78 -8.28 -13.59
CA PHE A 574 -6.78 -9.56 -14.32
C PHE A 574 -8.07 -9.77 -15.13
N TYR A 575 -9.23 -9.36 -14.60
CA TYR A 575 -10.48 -9.42 -15.34
C TYR A 575 -10.46 -8.52 -16.59
N LEU A 576 -9.95 -7.31 -16.47
CA LEU A 576 -9.85 -6.38 -17.59
C LEU A 576 -8.83 -6.85 -18.62
N GLU A 577 -7.70 -7.44 -18.19
CA GLU A 577 -6.77 -8.14 -19.09
C GLU A 577 -7.43 -9.27 -19.86
N ALA A 578 -8.23 -10.11 -19.17
CA ALA A 578 -8.99 -11.18 -19.82
C ALA A 578 -9.98 -10.64 -20.87
N CYS A 579 -10.65 -9.51 -20.57
CA CYS A 579 -11.52 -8.83 -21.52
C CYS A 579 -10.75 -8.36 -22.77
N LEU A 580 -9.59 -7.73 -22.59
CA LEU A 580 -8.75 -7.25 -23.69
C LEU A 580 -8.23 -8.42 -24.56
N LYS A 581 -7.76 -9.50 -23.94
CA LYS A 581 -7.29 -10.70 -24.64
C LYS A 581 -8.38 -11.39 -25.47
N LEU A 582 -9.61 -11.49 -24.95
CA LEU A 582 -10.72 -12.18 -25.61
C LEU A 582 -11.43 -11.34 -26.66
N TYR A 583 -11.60 -10.05 -26.42
CA TYR A 583 -12.47 -9.19 -27.21
C TYR A 583 -11.72 -8.06 -27.92
N LYS A 584 -10.43 -7.89 -27.62
CA LYS A 584 -9.55 -6.89 -28.27
C LYS A 584 -10.19 -5.49 -28.30
N GLN A 585 -10.10 -4.79 -29.43
CA GLN A 585 -10.62 -3.42 -29.58
C GLN A 585 -12.11 -3.27 -29.26
N THR A 586 -12.91 -4.33 -29.38
CA THR A 586 -14.36 -4.23 -29.09
C THR A 586 -14.69 -3.96 -27.62
N ARG A 587 -13.73 -4.15 -26.71
CA ARG A 587 -13.89 -3.91 -25.28
C ARG A 587 -13.10 -2.71 -24.73
N LEU A 588 -12.38 -1.95 -25.55
CA LEU A 588 -11.59 -0.81 -25.12
C LEU A 588 -12.42 0.19 -24.29
N SER A 589 -13.56 0.67 -24.83
CA SER A 589 -14.41 1.62 -24.12
C SER A 589 -15.02 1.07 -22.83
N PHE A 590 -15.21 -0.24 -22.73
CA PHE A 590 -15.62 -0.87 -21.49
C PHE A 590 -14.51 -0.82 -20.45
N VAL A 591 -13.28 -1.16 -20.83
CA VAL A 591 -12.11 -1.12 -19.94
C VAL A 591 -11.84 0.31 -19.46
N GLU A 592 -11.87 1.29 -20.37
CA GLU A 592 -11.73 2.72 -20.03
C GLU A 592 -12.74 3.16 -18.97
N ARG A 593 -14.03 2.80 -19.13
CA ARG A 593 -15.07 3.13 -18.15
C ARG A 593 -14.87 2.48 -16.78
N GLN A 594 -14.32 1.27 -16.74
CA GLN A 594 -13.98 0.63 -15.46
C GLN A 594 -12.84 1.37 -14.75
N LEU A 595 -11.85 1.85 -15.50
CA LEU A 595 -10.72 2.62 -14.97
C LEU A 595 -11.15 3.99 -14.41
N VAL A 596 -12.15 4.66 -15.02
CA VAL A 596 -12.75 5.90 -14.48
C VAL A 596 -13.30 5.70 -13.06
N GLY A 597 -13.82 4.51 -12.75
CA GLY A 597 -14.27 4.19 -11.40
C GLY A 597 -13.16 4.25 -10.34
N TYR A 598 -11.88 4.08 -10.72
CA TYR A 598 -10.74 4.22 -9.84
C TYR A 598 -10.19 5.65 -9.79
N GLU A 599 -10.38 6.45 -10.83
CA GLU A 599 -9.93 7.84 -10.86
C GLU A 599 -10.56 8.67 -9.74
N ASP A 600 -11.84 8.44 -9.44
CA ASP A 600 -12.54 9.12 -8.35
C ASP A 600 -11.87 8.89 -6.99
N GLU A 601 -11.18 7.75 -6.80
CA GLU A 601 -10.49 7.43 -5.53
C GLU A 601 -9.27 8.31 -5.29
N MET A 602 -8.70 8.94 -6.32
CA MET A 602 -7.58 9.88 -6.15
C MET A 602 -7.95 11.07 -5.26
N PHE A 603 -9.24 11.38 -5.17
CA PHE A 603 -9.81 12.49 -4.39
C PHE A 603 -10.42 12.06 -3.06
N ASN A 604 -10.49 10.75 -2.80
CA ASN A 604 -11.17 10.16 -1.64
C ASN A 604 -10.22 9.32 -0.79
N HIS A 605 -10.62 9.00 0.44
CA HIS A 605 -9.85 8.19 1.39
C HIS A 605 -8.40 8.69 1.52
N CYS A 606 -7.41 7.91 1.11
CA CYS A 606 -6.05 8.39 0.98
C CYS A 606 -5.84 8.98 -0.42
N LEU A 607 -5.49 10.24 -0.49
CA LEU A 607 -5.34 10.97 -1.75
C LEU A 607 -4.24 10.35 -2.63
N SER A 608 -4.48 10.33 -3.94
CA SER A 608 -3.50 9.91 -4.95
C SER A 608 -3.08 8.44 -4.86
N THR A 609 -3.91 7.56 -4.29
CA THR A 609 -3.64 6.11 -4.18
C THR A 609 -4.94 5.31 -4.10
N LEU A 610 -4.84 3.98 -3.98
CA LEU A 610 -5.98 3.08 -3.88
C LEU A 610 -5.96 2.32 -2.55
N PRO A 611 -7.10 2.22 -1.83
CA PRO A 611 -7.20 1.43 -0.62
C PRO A 611 -7.10 -0.07 -0.90
N GLU A 612 -6.99 -0.88 0.15
CA GLU A 612 -6.83 -2.33 0.07
C GLU A 612 -8.02 -3.05 -0.59
N LEU A 613 -9.22 -2.69 -0.21
CA LEU A 613 -10.45 -3.30 -0.71
C LEU A 613 -11.62 -2.31 -0.64
N PHE A 614 -12.72 -2.68 -1.23
CA PHE A 614 -13.97 -1.92 -1.17
C PHE A 614 -15.10 -2.80 -0.62
N ASP A 615 -16.09 -2.16 0.00
CA ASP A 615 -17.36 -2.84 0.27
C ASP A 615 -17.92 -3.40 -1.05
N GLY A 616 -18.46 -4.61 -1.04
CA GLY A 616 -18.97 -5.26 -2.25
C GLY A 616 -20.34 -4.77 -2.71
N ASN A 617 -21.02 -3.95 -1.89
CA ASN A 617 -22.31 -3.32 -2.19
C ASN A 617 -22.18 -1.78 -2.14
N PRO A 618 -23.10 -1.06 -2.82
CA PRO A 618 -23.14 0.40 -2.76
C PRO A 618 -23.14 0.93 -1.31
N PRO A 619 -22.44 2.02 -1.04
CA PRO A 619 -21.77 2.93 -1.97
C PRO A 619 -20.34 2.51 -2.40
N PHE A 620 -19.94 1.25 -2.19
CA PHE A 620 -18.59 0.73 -2.52
C PHE A 620 -17.47 1.52 -1.85
N SER A 621 -17.59 1.73 -0.55
CA SER A 621 -16.61 2.49 0.23
C SER A 621 -15.26 1.78 0.32
N GLY A 622 -14.17 2.52 0.17
CA GLY A 622 -12.81 2.02 0.38
C GLY A 622 -12.57 1.62 1.83
N ARG A 623 -11.86 0.50 2.04
CA ARG A 623 -11.65 -0.13 3.33
C ARG A 623 -10.22 -0.67 3.46
N GLY A 624 -9.88 -1.12 4.67
CA GLY A 624 -8.60 -1.76 4.95
C GLY A 624 -7.45 -0.78 5.03
N ALA A 625 -6.30 -1.17 4.49
CA ALA A 625 -5.12 -0.32 4.37
C ALA A 625 -5.42 0.86 3.44
N ILE A 626 -4.90 2.03 3.78
CA ILE A 626 -5.19 3.27 3.06
C ILE A 626 -4.55 3.33 1.67
N SER A 627 -3.48 2.55 1.47
CA SER A 627 -2.75 2.43 0.21
C SER A 627 -2.28 0.99 0.06
N PHE A 628 -2.57 0.34 -1.07
CA PHE A 628 -2.33 -1.09 -1.27
C PHE A 628 -1.64 -1.39 -2.60
N ALA A 629 -0.50 -2.07 -2.52
CA ALA A 629 0.43 -2.25 -3.64
C ALA A 629 -0.17 -2.99 -4.82
N MET A 630 -0.82 -4.14 -4.60
CA MET A 630 -1.42 -4.94 -5.68
C MET A 630 -2.49 -4.16 -6.44
N ASN A 631 -3.28 -3.33 -5.76
CA ASN A 631 -4.34 -2.55 -6.42
C ASN A 631 -3.77 -1.46 -7.32
N VAL A 632 -2.78 -0.71 -6.82
CA VAL A 632 -2.08 0.31 -7.63
C VAL A 632 -1.37 -0.34 -8.80
N ALA A 633 -0.68 -1.46 -8.58
CA ALA A 633 0.04 -2.22 -9.59
C ALA A 633 -0.87 -2.68 -10.74
N GLU A 634 -1.98 -3.31 -10.41
CA GLU A 634 -2.87 -3.89 -11.41
C GLU A 634 -3.66 -2.84 -12.19
N VAL A 635 -3.95 -1.69 -11.59
CA VAL A 635 -4.53 -0.56 -12.33
C VAL A 635 -3.49 0.06 -13.27
N LEU A 636 -2.22 0.24 -12.84
CA LEU A 636 -1.13 0.69 -13.73
C LEU A 636 -0.91 -0.28 -14.89
N ARG A 637 -0.85 -1.58 -14.61
CA ARG A 637 -0.70 -2.62 -15.63
C ARG A 637 -1.89 -2.64 -16.60
N THR A 638 -3.11 -2.40 -16.11
CA THR A 638 -4.30 -2.31 -16.97
C THR A 638 -4.25 -1.07 -17.88
N LEU A 639 -3.78 0.07 -17.38
CA LEU A 639 -3.59 1.29 -18.19
C LEU A 639 -2.59 1.04 -19.31
N GLU A 640 -1.46 0.42 -19.01
CA GLU A 640 -0.46 0.04 -20.00
C GLU A 640 -1.01 -0.93 -21.06
N LEU A 641 -1.71 -1.99 -20.62
CA LEU A 641 -2.35 -2.96 -21.53
C LEU A 641 -3.39 -2.27 -22.43
N LEU A 642 -4.19 -1.36 -21.87
CA LEU A 642 -5.18 -0.60 -22.63
C LEU A 642 -4.52 0.18 -23.78
N GLU A 643 -3.39 0.85 -23.52
CA GLU A 643 -2.64 1.57 -24.57
C GLU A 643 -2.09 0.61 -25.62
N LYS A 644 -1.52 -0.54 -25.23
CA LYS A 644 -1.03 -1.57 -26.15
C LYS A 644 -2.13 -2.13 -27.08
N TYR A 645 -3.38 -2.18 -26.62
CA TYR A 645 -4.50 -2.70 -27.44
C TYR A 645 -5.19 -1.63 -28.31
N LYS A 646 -4.87 -0.33 -28.11
CA LYS A 646 -5.36 0.75 -29.00
C LYS A 646 -4.68 0.75 -30.36
N PHE A 647 -3.46 0.23 -30.44
CA PHE A 647 -2.63 0.11 -31.62
C PHE A 647 -2.48 -1.35 -32.05
#